data_81a8ba9c139b4cdf0ea1918bce825d3c
#
_entry.id   81a8ba9c139b4cdf0ea1918bce825d3c
#
_cell.length_a   1.000
_cell.length_b   1.000
_cell.length_c   1.000
_cell.angle_alpha   90.00
_cell.angle_beta   90.00
_cell.angle_gamma   90.00
#
_symmetry.space_group_name_H-M   'P 1'
#
loop_
_entity.id
_entity.type
_entity.pdbx_description
1 polymer ?
#
loop_
_entity_poly.entity_id
_entity_poly.type
_entity_poly.pdbx_seq_one_letter_code
_entity_poly.pdbx_strand_id
1 'polypeptide(L)'
;MPVTQLSFNSNTPLGANLLSGGATFRTWAPAALAVYVVINQHPDATRVKDPDNLLIKDDYGYWGGFVAGVEEGDLYRFYVVGTGSEGYKRDPYARELEMDGYPDCDCIVRDPASYQWHDAGFRMPDFSDLIVYQFHIGVFYAKDDSGRDIRRHRVCKILDVIDRIEYWVDLGVNAVMPLPFQEYQGENSLGYNGTDLFSPEMDYAVREQELPTYLTRINRLLTAKGLPAMAQSQIKGQVNQFKAFIDLCHLYGIAVITDVVYNHAGGGFDDQSIKFFDRQPYSSDNNSLYFTDQDHAGGRVFAFWKQEVRQFLIDNAKSLLQEYHVDGLRYDQVTVIAESGGWYFAQDLTNTLRFIKPAAVQIAEYWGNERWKGVATPPYGMGFDLGYSDVLRDNLRDVIAQTTGGRHAHVNLDKLRDALYTTHKAPGRWTVFQCIENHDLLDFNHTGRDRQPRIAALADPNNSRSWYARSRAKVATGLLLTAPGVPMIFMGQEFLEDKYWTDWQGRPELLIWWEGLEGNDKAMIDQHRFTRDLMWLRRKHPGLRGEGLNVFHVHNTNRVMAFHRWLPNAGRDIVVVVSLNEHTFYNYSYHIGLPVRGHWREVFNSDIYDEWFNPNAQGNPGGINANGPAWDGLPTSAEITIPANSILVFARDGGDF
;
A
#
# COMPACT_ATOMS: atom_id res chain seq x y z
N MET A 1 28.18 31.06 9.93
CA MET A 1 27.11 32.06 10.23
C MET A 1 26.64 31.83 11.65
N PRO A 2 26.61 32.82 12.53
CA PRO A 2 26.33 32.57 13.94
C PRO A 2 24.88 32.13 14.18
N VAL A 3 24.72 31.17 15.07
CA VAL A 3 23.43 30.76 15.59
C VAL A 3 22.87 31.85 16.51
N THR A 4 21.62 32.23 16.30
CA THR A 4 20.91 33.20 17.13
C THR A 4 19.59 32.60 17.64
N GLN A 5 18.92 33.32 18.55
CA GLN A 5 17.57 32.97 19.00
C GLN A 5 16.49 33.80 18.30
N LEU A 6 16.87 34.53 17.24
CA LEU A 6 15.91 35.26 16.42
C LEU A 6 14.93 34.29 15.77
N SER A 7 13.63 34.60 15.81
CA SER A 7 12.57 33.73 15.23
C SER A 7 12.52 32.28 15.77
N PHE A 8 13.10 32.06 16.97
CA PHE A 8 13.15 30.74 17.60
C PHE A 8 12.47 30.76 18.98
N ASN A 9 11.68 29.72 19.28
CA ASN A 9 11.03 29.52 20.60
C ASN A 9 10.74 28.02 20.86
N SER A 10 10.15 27.70 21.99
CA SER A 10 9.82 26.32 22.38
C SER A 10 8.83 25.61 21.45
N ASN A 11 8.07 26.33 20.63
CA ASN A 11 7.13 25.77 19.65
C ASN A 11 7.72 25.65 18.24
N THR A 12 8.98 26.08 18.03
CA THR A 12 9.64 25.90 16.73
C THR A 12 9.66 24.40 16.38
N PRO A 13 9.24 23.99 15.16
CA PRO A 13 9.27 22.60 14.76
C PRO A 13 10.68 22.00 14.80
N LEU A 14 10.78 20.69 14.99
CA LEU A 14 12.03 19.95 14.88
C LEU A 14 12.48 19.87 13.41
N GLY A 15 13.76 19.62 13.21
CA GLY A 15 14.39 19.62 11.90
C GLY A 15 14.84 21.01 11.44
N ALA A 16 15.17 21.13 10.16
CA ALA A 16 15.48 22.36 9.47
C ALA A 16 14.20 22.97 8.88
N ASN A 17 13.87 24.23 9.25
CA ASN A 17 12.67 24.90 8.77
C ASN A 17 12.99 26.29 8.23
N LEU A 18 12.74 26.50 6.92
CA LEU A 18 12.98 27.75 6.24
C LEU A 18 12.03 28.84 6.73
N LEU A 19 12.58 30.04 6.91
CA LEU A 19 11.88 31.26 7.23
C LEU A 19 12.44 32.40 6.37
N SER A 20 11.77 33.56 6.42
CA SER A 20 12.31 34.76 5.76
C SER A 20 13.70 35.11 6.32
N GLY A 21 14.72 35.06 5.46
CA GLY A 21 16.08 35.42 5.76
C GLY A 21 16.96 34.36 6.42
N GLY A 22 16.52 33.10 6.48
CA GLY A 22 17.33 31.98 7.00
C GLY A 22 16.52 30.74 7.38
N ALA A 23 17.06 29.90 8.26
CA ALA A 23 16.36 28.72 8.74
C ALA A 23 16.53 28.53 10.25
N THR A 24 15.51 27.94 10.89
CA THR A 24 15.64 27.38 12.24
C THR A 24 16.08 25.93 12.16
N PHE A 25 16.93 25.54 13.13
CA PHE A 25 17.37 24.15 13.32
C PHE A 25 16.99 23.75 14.74
N ARG A 26 16.32 22.63 14.90
CA ARG A 26 15.96 22.11 16.22
C ARG A 26 16.03 20.59 16.25
N THR A 27 16.67 20.04 17.29
CA THR A 27 16.78 18.60 17.47
C THR A 27 16.68 18.22 18.93
N TRP A 28 16.27 16.97 19.22
CA TRP A 28 16.19 16.44 20.56
C TRP A 28 17.39 15.56 20.86
N ALA A 29 18.22 15.99 21.80
CA ALA A 29 19.45 15.32 22.21
C ALA A 29 19.71 15.56 23.71
N PRO A 30 18.90 14.97 24.62
CA PRO A 30 18.94 15.29 26.07
C PRO A 30 20.26 14.94 26.74
N ALA A 31 20.94 13.88 26.28
CA ALA A 31 22.23 13.46 26.84
C ALA A 31 23.45 14.14 26.21
N ALA A 32 23.25 14.94 25.14
CA ALA A 32 24.32 15.66 24.50
C ALA A 32 24.89 16.77 25.41
N LEU A 33 26.18 16.94 25.36
CA LEU A 33 26.94 18.02 26.04
C LEU A 33 27.01 19.26 25.17
N ALA A 34 27.03 19.10 23.84
CA ALA A 34 26.96 20.17 22.87
C ALA A 34 26.38 19.64 21.53
N VAL A 35 25.62 20.46 20.83
CA VAL A 35 25.15 20.21 19.46
C VAL A 35 25.44 21.43 18.60
N TYR A 36 26.20 21.24 17.54
CA TYR A 36 26.54 22.25 16.56
C TYR A 36 25.80 22.00 15.26
N VAL A 37 25.32 23.04 14.60
CA VAL A 37 24.81 22.96 13.23
C VAL A 37 25.88 23.38 12.24
N VAL A 38 26.12 22.54 11.23
CA VAL A 38 27.17 22.77 10.22
C VAL A 38 26.49 22.88 8.87
N ILE A 39 26.68 24.00 8.17
CA ILE A 39 26.00 24.34 6.91
C ILE A 39 27.02 24.49 5.78
N ASN A 40 26.73 23.82 4.63
CA ASN A 40 27.51 23.90 3.38
C ASN A 40 29.03 23.68 3.53
N GLN A 41 29.46 22.95 4.53
CA GLN A 41 30.87 22.68 4.73
C GLN A 41 31.04 21.18 5.01
N HIS A 42 31.83 20.51 4.18
CA HIS A 42 32.55 19.31 4.64
C HIS A 42 33.59 19.81 5.65
N PRO A 43 33.38 19.56 6.91
CA PRO A 43 34.13 20.31 7.89
C PRO A 43 35.52 19.79 8.01
N ASP A 44 36.47 20.67 7.87
CA ASP A 44 37.68 20.55 8.63
C ASP A 44 37.28 20.44 10.11
N ALA A 45 37.61 19.32 10.77
CA ALA A 45 37.23 19.02 12.15
C ALA A 45 37.54 20.14 13.15
N THR A 46 38.43 21.08 12.80
CA THR A 46 38.82 22.23 13.62
C THR A 46 37.79 23.36 13.62
N ARG A 47 36.87 23.45 12.62
CA ARG A 47 35.86 24.50 12.52
C ARG A 47 34.48 24.09 12.98
N VAL A 48 34.23 22.81 13.18
CA VAL A 48 32.95 22.26 13.56
C VAL A 48 32.48 22.78 14.91
N LYS A 49 33.40 22.84 15.88
CA LYS A 49 33.13 23.28 17.25
C LYS A 49 33.28 24.80 17.42
N ASP A 50 33.06 25.58 16.35
CA ASP A 50 33.03 27.04 16.46
C ASP A 50 31.85 27.45 17.37
N PRO A 51 32.06 28.31 18.37
CA PRO A 51 30.99 28.83 19.21
C PRO A 51 29.80 29.42 18.42
N ASP A 52 30.06 29.98 17.23
CA ASP A 52 29.02 30.51 16.34
C ASP A 52 28.07 29.44 15.80
N ASN A 53 28.49 28.18 15.75
CA ASN A 53 27.68 27.05 15.28
C ASN A 53 26.90 26.33 16.40
N LEU A 54 27.12 26.72 17.66
CA LEU A 54 26.55 26.03 18.84
C LEU A 54 25.05 26.37 18.97
N LEU A 55 24.20 25.36 18.97
CA LEU A 55 22.79 25.47 19.32
C LEU A 55 22.61 25.67 20.84
N ILE A 56 21.49 26.28 21.22
CA ILE A 56 21.15 26.50 22.63
C ILE A 56 20.26 25.37 23.14
N LYS A 57 20.61 24.76 24.28
CA LYS A 57 19.85 23.70 24.94
C LYS A 57 18.76 24.29 25.83
N ASP A 58 17.53 23.76 25.72
CA ASP A 58 16.47 24.03 26.69
C ASP A 58 16.44 23.02 27.85
N ASP A 59 15.55 23.25 28.84
CA ASP A 59 15.42 22.40 30.02
C ASP A 59 14.89 20.99 29.74
N TYR A 60 14.33 20.75 28.53
CA TYR A 60 13.76 19.48 28.08
C TYR A 60 14.70 18.66 27.19
N GLY A 61 15.91 19.18 26.95
CA GLY A 61 16.93 18.51 26.15
C GLY A 61 16.84 18.76 24.65
N TYR A 62 16.03 19.74 24.23
CA TYR A 62 16.04 20.21 22.84
C TYR A 62 17.14 21.25 22.64
N TRP A 63 17.81 21.12 21.51
CA TRP A 63 18.84 22.04 21.05
C TRP A 63 18.31 22.81 19.83
N GLY A 64 18.46 24.11 19.80
CA GLY A 64 17.95 24.85 18.66
C GLY A 64 18.46 26.27 18.54
N GLY A 65 18.18 26.85 17.38
CA GLY A 65 18.52 28.24 17.03
C GLY A 65 18.17 28.56 15.58
N PHE A 66 18.37 29.82 15.22
CA PHE A 66 18.17 30.36 13.88
C PHE A 66 19.53 30.72 13.26
N VAL A 67 19.73 30.37 11.99
CA VAL A 67 20.91 30.71 11.19
C VAL A 67 20.44 31.57 10.01
N ALA A 68 20.97 32.81 9.92
CA ALA A 68 20.64 33.73 8.85
C ALA A 68 21.30 33.32 7.52
N GLY A 69 20.65 33.64 6.40
CA GLY A 69 21.19 33.43 5.05
C GLY A 69 21.18 31.98 4.56
N VAL A 70 20.53 31.06 5.28
CA VAL A 70 20.28 29.69 4.80
C VAL A 70 19.13 29.71 3.80
N GLU A 71 19.31 29.00 2.68
CA GLU A 71 18.36 28.92 1.57
C GLU A 71 17.94 27.46 1.30
N GLU A 72 16.88 27.30 0.51
CA GLU A 72 16.48 25.96 0.05
C GLU A 72 17.57 25.31 -0.80
N GLY A 73 17.89 24.05 -0.48
CA GLY A 73 18.95 23.29 -1.13
C GLY A 73 20.28 23.38 -0.42
N ASP A 74 20.44 24.21 0.62
CA ASP A 74 21.65 24.22 1.44
C ASP A 74 21.80 22.87 2.16
N LEU A 75 23.06 22.44 2.26
CA LEU A 75 23.44 21.18 2.94
C LEU A 75 23.70 21.44 4.43
N TYR A 76 23.31 20.50 5.29
CA TYR A 76 23.60 20.61 6.72
C TYR A 76 23.76 19.27 7.39
N ARG A 77 24.47 19.24 8.51
CA ARG A 77 24.49 18.14 9.52
C ARG A 77 24.55 18.70 10.92
N PHE A 78 24.18 17.89 11.89
CA PHE A 78 24.54 18.18 13.27
C PHE A 78 25.89 17.54 13.60
N TYR A 79 26.68 18.20 14.43
CA TYR A 79 27.82 17.59 15.09
C TYR A 79 27.49 17.52 16.58
N VAL A 80 27.41 16.32 17.10
CA VAL A 80 26.94 16.06 18.47
C VAL A 80 28.09 15.60 19.34
N VAL A 81 28.29 16.29 20.44
CA VAL A 81 29.22 15.88 21.52
C VAL A 81 28.36 15.21 22.59
N GLY A 82 28.36 13.88 22.60
CA GLY A 82 27.58 13.08 23.53
C GLY A 82 28.43 12.44 24.61
N THR A 83 27.79 11.77 25.56
CA THR A 83 28.49 11.00 26.59
C THR A 83 29.08 9.73 26.00
N GLY A 84 30.39 9.68 25.88
CA GLY A 84 31.13 8.52 25.38
C GLY A 84 31.42 8.51 23.89
N SER A 85 30.91 9.46 23.12
CA SER A 85 31.31 9.67 21.72
C SER A 85 30.92 11.03 21.18
N GLU A 86 31.55 11.41 20.08
CA GLU A 86 31.21 12.60 19.33
C GLU A 86 31.30 12.33 17.81
N GLY A 87 30.58 13.10 17.00
CA GLY A 87 30.66 12.98 15.53
C GLY A 87 29.50 13.64 14.83
N TYR A 88 29.56 13.57 13.48
CA TYR A 88 28.46 13.99 12.62
C TYR A 88 27.26 13.09 12.80
N LYS A 89 26.08 13.72 12.70
CA LYS A 89 24.77 13.06 12.76
C LYS A 89 23.86 13.64 11.70
N ARG A 90 23.18 12.77 10.95
CA ARG A 90 22.05 13.20 10.13
C ARG A 90 20.90 13.63 11.05
N ASP A 91 20.13 14.62 10.61
CA ASP A 91 18.96 15.08 11.36
C ASP A 91 17.86 14.02 11.28
N PRO A 92 17.33 13.51 12.40
CA PRO A 92 16.19 12.57 12.37
C PRO A 92 14.94 13.11 11.66
N TYR A 93 14.81 14.44 11.54
CA TYR A 93 13.72 15.12 10.84
C TYR A 93 14.12 15.62 9.44
N ALA A 94 15.25 15.16 8.89
CA ALA A 94 15.68 15.56 7.56
C ALA A 94 14.64 15.16 6.51
N ARG A 95 14.12 16.13 5.77
CA ARG A 95 13.16 15.89 4.68
C ARG A 95 13.80 15.28 3.46
N GLU A 96 15.10 15.48 3.28
CA GLU A 96 15.83 14.95 2.14
C GLU A 96 17.31 14.78 2.50
N LEU A 97 17.91 13.72 1.98
CA LEU A 97 19.34 13.44 2.09
C LEU A 97 20.02 13.62 0.73
N GLU A 98 21.32 13.91 0.78
CA GLU A 98 22.13 13.97 -0.43
C GLU A 98 22.25 12.58 -1.07
N MET A 99 22.05 12.49 -2.38
CA MET A 99 22.00 11.21 -3.12
C MET A 99 23.34 10.48 -3.21
N ASP A 100 24.43 11.15 -2.91
CA ASP A 100 25.78 10.61 -2.97
C ASP A 100 26.39 10.49 -1.58
N GLY A 101 27.13 9.41 -1.36
CA GLY A 101 27.94 9.23 -0.16
C GLY A 101 27.26 8.56 1.02
N TYR A 102 25.95 8.19 0.93
CA TYR A 102 25.29 7.51 2.04
C TYR A 102 26.11 6.30 2.55
N PRO A 103 26.28 6.10 3.87
CA PRO A 103 25.64 6.84 4.96
C PRO A 103 26.35 8.14 5.39
N ASP A 104 27.49 8.48 4.81
CA ASP A 104 28.21 9.74 5.09
C ASP A 104 27.76 10.85 4.13
N CYS A 105 26.49 11.24 4.24
CA CYS A 105 25.86 12.27 3.41
C CYS A 105 25.30 13.43 4.24
N ASP A 106 25.10 14.58 3.60
CA ASP A 106 24.45 15.72 4.20
C ASP A 106 22.93 15.66 4.12
N CYS A 107 22.24 16.29 5.06
CA CYS A 107 20.83 16.61 4.98
C CYS A 107 20.63 17.85 4.11
N ILE A 108 19.51 17.93 3.39
CA ILE A 108 19.18 19.06 2.51
C ILE A 108 18.06 19.88 3.13
N VAL A 109 18.25 21.20 3.23
CA VAL A 109 17.18 22.12 3.66
C VAL A 109 16.12 22.16 2.58
N ARG A 110 14.86 21.83 2.92
CA ARG A 110 13.72 21.84 1.99
C ARG A 110 12.58 22.70 2.53
N ASP A 111 11.98 23.49 1.65
CA ASP A 111 10.71 24.16 1.91
C ASP A 111 9.57 23.19 1.55
N PRO A 112 8.78 22.70 2.51
CA PRO A 112 7.65 21.82 2.21
C PRO A 112 6.58 22.49 1.35
N ALA A 113 6.53 23.81 1.28
CA ALA A 113 5.57 24.58 0.49
C ALA A 113 6.05 24.92 -0.93
N SER A 114 7.28 24.57 -1.31
CA SER A 114 7.84 24.92 -2.62
C SER A 114 7.18 24.22 -3.80
N TYR A 115 6.55 23.04 -3.58
CA TYR A 115 5.85 22.28 -4.61
C TYR A 115 4.48 22.89 -4.92
N GLN A 116 4.18 23.07 -6.21
CA GLN A 116 2.88 23.59 -6.66
C GLN A 116 1.93 22.45 -7.00
N TRP A 117 0.96 22.22 -6.13
CA TRP A 117 -0.04 21.17 -6.27
C TRP A 117 -1.12 21.49 -7.31
N HIS A 118 -1.62 20.46 -8.01
CA HIS A 118 -2.75 20.58 -8.96
C HIS A 118 -3.98 19.79 -8.47
N ASP A 119 -3.93 19.22 -7.29
CA ASP A 119 -4.90 18.26 -6.73
C ASP A 119 -6.11 18.86 -6.02
N ALA A 120 -6.31 20.16 -6.05
CA ALA A 120 -7.41 20.85 -5.34
C ALA A 120 -8.82 20.30 -5.62
N GLY A 121 -9.01 19.67 -6.79
CA GLY A 121 -10.26 19.00 -7.18
C GLY A 121 -10.40 17.55 -6.73
N PHE A 122 -9.33 16.94 -6.23
CA PHE A 122 -9.34 15.54 -5.83
C PHE A 122 -10.22 15.32 -4.59
N ARG A 123 -10.89 14.17 -4.56
CA ARG A 123 -11.64 13.70 -3.39
C ARG A 123 -11.32 12.23 -3.18
N MET A 124 -10.91 11.89 -1.95
CA MET A 124 -10.71 10.52 -1.55
C MET A 124 -11.98 9.70 -1.78
N PRO A 125 -11.91 8.52 -2.44
CA PRO A 125 -13.04 7.61 -2.53
C PRO A 125 -13.53 7.18 -1.13
N ASP A 126 -14.83 6.90 -1.00
CA ASP A 126 -15.35 6.29 0.22
C ASP A 126 -14.71 4.92 0.46
N PHE A 127 -14.56 4.50 1.71
CA PHE A 127 -13.89 3.24 2.06
C PHE A 127 -14.51 2.03 1.37
N SER A 128 -15.86 2.00 1.25
CA SER A 128 -16.58 0.94 0.55
C SER A 128 -16.26 0.86 -0.95
N ASP A 129 -15.77 1.95 -1.54
CA ASP A 129 -15.47 2.07 -2.96
C ASP A 129 -14.01 1.77 -3.28
N LEU A 130 -13.15 1.65 -2.27
CA LEU A 130 -11.73 1.41 -2.46
C LEU A 130 -11.47 0.06 -3.15
N ILE A 131 -10.58 0.11 -4.15
CA ILE A 131 -9.88 -1.02 -4.74
C ILE A 131 -8.41 -0.64 -4.73
N VAL A 132 -7.64 -1.28 -3.85
CA VAL A 132 -6.25 -0.91 -3.59
C VAL A 132 -5.31 -1.76 -4.43
N TYR A 133 -4.31 -1.13 -5.04
CA TYR A 133 -3.25 -1.80 -5.79
C TYR A 133 -1.91 -1.65 -5.07
N GLN A 134 -1.37 -2.75 -4.54
CA GLN A 134 -0.09 -2.78 -3.85
C GLN A 134 1.04 -3.06 -4.83
N PHE A 135 2.15 -2.32 -4.72
CA PHE A 135 3.33 -2.51 -5.57
C PHE A 135 4.62 -2.06 -4.87
N HIS A 136 5.76 -2.54 -5.37
CA HIS A 136 7.09 -2.16 -4.92
C HIS A 136 7.76 -1.26 -5.95
N ILE A 137 8.12 -0.02 -5.58
CA ILE A 137 8.65 0.99 -6.50
C ILE A 137 9.86 0.45 -7.28
N GLY A 138 10.86 -0.08 -6.58
CA GLY A 138 12.17 -0.43 -7.14
C GLY A 138 12.18 -1.51 -8.24
N VAL A 139 11.11 -2.32 -8.35
CA VAL A 139 11.03 -3.42 -9.32
C VAL A 139 9.76 -3.41 -10.18
N PHE A 140 8.91 -2.38 -10.03
CA PHE A 140 7.58 -2.38 -10.64
C PHE A 140 7.62 -2.20 -12.15
N TYR A 141 8.08 -1.05 -12.61
CA TYR A 141 8.06 -0.69 -14.03
C TYR A 141 9.11 0.34 -14.37
N ALA A 142 9.88 0.09 -15.43
CA ALA A 142 10.76 1.08 -16.03
C ALA A 142 11.06 0.71 -17.50
N LYS A 143 10.82 1.62 -18.42
CA LYS A 143 11.19 1.49 -19.83
C LYS A 143 11.98 2.70 -20.31
N ASP A 144 12.93 2.45 -21.22
CA ASP A 144 13.62 3.52 -21.93
C ASP A 144 12.73 4.12 -23.04
N ASP A 145 13.20 5.18 -23.69
CA ASP A 145 12.47 5.87 -24.77
C ASP A 145 12.23 5.00 -26.01
N SER A 146 12.94 3.86 -26.14
CA SER A 146 12.69 2.85 -27.18
C SER A 146 11.64 1.80 -26.76
N GLY A 147 11.11 1.87 -25.55
CA GLY A 147 10.12 0.95 -25.00
C GLY A 147 10.73 -0.35 -24.42
N ARG A 148 12.07 -0.45 -24.29
CA ARG A 148 12.73 -1.64 -23.71
C ARG A 148 12.66 -1.57 -22.17
N ASP A 149 12.42 -2.72 -21.54
CA ASP A 149 12.51 -2.89 -20.10
C ASP A 149 13.97 -2.70 -19.62
N ILE A 150 14.17 -1.74 -18.73
CA ILE A 150 15.48 -1.39 -18.17
C ILE A 150 15.61 -1.76 -16.69
N ARG A 151 14.63 -2.41 -16.09
CA ARG A 151 14.64 -2.82 -14.66
C ARG A 151 15.81 -3.74 -14.30
N ARG A 152 16.38 -4.45 -15.27
CA ARG A 152 17.58 -5.32 -15.09
C ARG A 152 18.86 -4.53 -14.82
N HIS A 153 18.86 -3.24 -15.11
CA HIS A 153 20.06 -2.41 -15.14
C HIS A 153 20.11 -1.38 -14.02
N ARG A 154 18.97 -1.11 -13.37
CA ARG A 154 18.87 -0.19 -12.25
C ARG A 154 17.57 -0.39 -11.46
N VAL A 155 17.55 0.11 -10.25
CA VAL A 155 16.33 0.27 -9.45
C VAL A 155 15.37 1.21 -10.18
N CYS A 156 14.07 0.85 -10.21
CA CYS A 156 13.05 1.73 -10.80
C CYS A 156 12.89 3.00 -9.96
N LYS A 157 12.61 4.09 -10.65
CA LYS A 157 12.42 5.40 -10.01
C LYS A 157 10.93 5.68 -9.81
N ILE A 158 10.60 6.52 -8.85
CA ILE A 158 9.20 6.92 -8.63
C ILE A 158 8.59 7.57 -9.88
N LEU A 159 9.40 8.30 -10.66
CA LEU A 159 8.97 8.89 -11.93
C LEU A 159 8.85 7.88 -13.08
N ASP A 160 9.41 6.66 -12.98
CA ASP A 160 9.09 5.58 -13.94
C ASP A 160 7.65 5.09 -13.73
N VAL A 161 7.18 5.09 -12.48
CA VAL A 161 5.86 4.58 -12.10
C VAL A 161 4.72 5.43 -12.68
N ILE A 162 4.95 6.73 -12.97
CA ILE A 162 3.93 7.61 -13.57
C ILE A 162 3.39 7.08 -14.91
N ASP A 163 4.19 6.29 -15.63
CA ASP A 163 3.75 5.66 -16.89
C ASP A 163 2.66 4.59 -16.69
N ARG A 164 2.37 4.22 -15.43
CA ARG A 164 1.32 3.27 -15.07
C ARG A 164 0.05 3.92 -14.49
N ILE A 165 0.00 5.24 -14.38
CA ILE A 165 -1.20 5.95 -13.87
C ILE A 165 -2.41 5.68 -14.77
N GLU A 166 -2.27 5.84 -16.09
CA GLU A 166 -3.36 5.59 -17.04
C GLU A 166 -3.77 4.10 -17.07
N TYR A 167 -2.82 3.19 -16.88
CA TYR A 167 -3.06 1.75 -16.73
C TYR A 167 -3.95 1.44 -15.51
N TRP A 168 -3.65 2.01 -14.34
CA TRP A 168 -4.45 1.83 -13.14
C TRP A 168 -5.86 2.40 -13.30
N VAL A 169 -6.00 3.54 -13.97
CA VAL A 169 -7.32 4.13 -14.29
C VAL A 169 -8.12 3.20 -15.19
N ASP A 170 -7.54 2.68 -16.28
CA ASP A 170 -8.22 1.73 -17.17
C ASP A 170 -8.62 0.45 -16.45
N LEU A 171 -7.73 -0.08 -15.60
CA LEU A 171 -7.99 -1.27 -14.79
C LEU A 171 -9.16 -1.09 -13.82
N GLY A 172 -9.44 0.14 -13.40
CA GLY A 172 -10.50 0.45 -12.42
C GLY A 172 -10.00 0.57 -10.98
N VAL A 173 -8.69 0.57 -10.75
CA VAL A 173 -8.06 0.90 -9.46
C VAL A 173 -8.33 2.36 -9.10
N ASN A 174 -8.60 2.65 -7.83
CA ASN A 174 -8.82 4.00 -7.34
C ASN A 174 -7.96 4.36 -6.11
N ALA A 175 -7.13 3.44 -5.66
CA ALA A 175 -6.10 3.69 -4.67
C ALA A 175 -4.85 2.86 -4.96
N VAL A 176 -3.67 3.43 -4.84
CA VAL A 176 -2.40 2.72 -4.94
C VAL A 176 -1.69 2.72 -3.60
N MET A 177 -0.97 1.64 -3.31
CA MET A 177 -0.26 1.45 -2.06
C MET A 177 1.18 0.98 -2.36
N PRO A 178 2.12 1.92 -2.58
CA PRO A 178 3.53 1.57 -2.62
C PRO A 178 3.96 0.96 -1.28
N LEU A 179 4.86 -0.03 -1.32
CA LEU A 179 5.58 -0.51 -0.15
C LEU A 179 6.42 0.65 0.43
N PRO A 180 6.93 0.54 1.66
CA PRO A 180 7.59 1.66 2.33
C PRO A 180 8.67 2.29 1.46
N PHE A 181 8.71 3.62 1.43
CA PHE A 181 9.63 4.39 0.59
C PHE A 181 10.51 5.36 1.39
N GLN A 182 10.54 5.22 2.72
CA GLN A 182 11.48 5.96 3.55
C GLN A 182 12.89 5.40 3.35
N GLU A 183 13.89 6.27 3.50
CA GLU A 183 15.29 5.97 3.32
C GLU A 183 15.76 4.79 4.18
N TYR A 184 16.43 3.85 3.55
CA TYR A 184 17.03 2.67 4.17
C TYR A 184 18.46 2.46 3.68
N GLN A 185 19.23 1.62 4.36
CA GLN A 185 20.58 1.32 3.96
C GLN A 185 20.62 0.35 2.77
N GLY A 186 21.26 0.75 1.65
CA GLY A 186 21.50 -0.07 0.46
C GLY A 186 20.49 0.18 -0.65
N GLU A 187 20.75 -0.34 -1.84
CA GLU A 187 19.98 -0.10 -3.06
C GLU A 187 18.71 -0.95 -3.17
N ASN A 188 18.60 -2.04 -2.41
CA ASN A 188 17.52 -3.01 -2.53
C ASN A 188 16.98 -3.38 -1.16
N SER A 189 15.70 -3.19 -0.96
CA SER A 189 14.98 -3.58 0.25
C SER A 189 13.49 -3.61 -0.03
N LEU A 190 12.78 -4.43 0.72
CA LEU A 190 11.32 -4.38 0.82
C LEU A 190 10.81 -3.03 1.37
N GLY A 191 11.70 -2.21 1.98
CA GLY A 191 11.39 -0.94 2.59
C GLY A 191 11.11 -1.01 4.11
N TYR A 192 11.12 -2.21 4.72
CA TYR A 192 10.78 -2.38 6.15
C TYR A 192 11.96 -2.21 7.10
N ASN A 193 13.08 -1.66 6.65
CA ASN A 193 14.28 -1.40 7.41
C ASN A 193 14.72 0.07 7.37
N GLY A 194 13.77 0.99 7.36
CA GLY A 194 14.03 2.44 7.29
C GLY A 194 14.96 2.94 8.38
N THR A 195 15.84 3.87 8.02
CA THR A 195 16.85 4.49 8.91
C THR A 195 16.61 5.99 9.09
N ASP A 196 16.08 6.66 8.08
CA ASP A 196 15.82 8.11 8.05
C ASP A 196 14.37 8.35 7.58
N LEU A 197 13.41 8.28 8.55
CA LEU A 197 11.98 8.13 8.25
C LEU A 197 11.32 9.33 7.56
N PHE A 198 11.91 10.54 7.65
CA PHE A 198 11.35 11.73 7.00
C PHE A 198 11.84 11.92 5.57
N SER A 199 12.93 11.22 5.19
CA SER A 199 13.50 11.29 3.84
C SER A 199 12.92 10.17 2.97
N PRO A 200 12.55 10.45 1.71
CA PRO A 200 12.29 9.41 0.73
C PRO A 200 13.58 8.66 0.37
N GLU A 201 13.44 7.40 -0.02
CA GLU A 201 14.52 6.56 -0.53
C GLU A 201 15.20 7.21 -1.74
N MET A 202 16.48 7.49 -1.61
CA MET A 202 17.24 8.24 -2.61
C MET A 202 17.38 7.49 -3.94
N ASP A 203 17.44 6.17 -3.89
CA ASP A 203 17.54 5.33 -5.08
C ASP A 203 16.25 5.28 -5.88
N TYR A 204 15.11 5.69 -5.30
CA TYR A 204 13.85 5.85 -6.03
C TYR A 204 13.75 7.21 -6.74
N ALA A 205 14.67 8.12 -6.53
CA ALA A 205 14.67 9.41 -7.20
C ALA A 205 15.54 9.43 -8.46
N VAL A 206 15.19 10.33 -9.37
CA VAL A 206 15.89 10.59 -10.62
C VAL A 206 16.92 11.71 -10.40
N ARG A 207 18.13 11.54 -10.91
CA ARG A 207 19.16 12.58 -10.86
C ARG A 207 18.80 13.76 -11.74
N GLU A 208 19.29 14.96 -11.38
CA GLU A 208 18.93 16.22 -12.05
C GLU A 208 19.19 16.21 -13.58
N GLN A 209 20.23 15.51 -14.01
CA GLN A 209 20.60 15.40 -15.44
C GLN A 209 19.59 14.60 -16.26
N GLU A 210 18.85 13.68 -15.64
CA GLU A 210 17.87 12.82 -16.29
C GLU A 210 16.46 13.39 -16.25
N LEU A 211 16.19 14.40 -15.40
CA LEU A 211 14.87 15.01 -15.23
C LEU A 211 14.19 15.49 -16.51
N PRO A 212 14.88 16.02 -17.55
CA PRO A 212 14.23 16.48 -18.78
C PRO A 212 13.38 15.40 -19.47
N THR A 213 13.84 14.15 -19.47
CA THR A 213 13.08 13.02 -20.04
C THR A 213 11.77 12.80 -19.27
N TYR A 214 11.86 12.76 -17.96
CA TYR A 214 10.68 12.57 -17.08
C TYR A 214 9.74 13.76 -17.11
N LEU A 215 10.27 14.98 -17.19
CA LEU A 215 9.47 16.20 -17.32
C LEU A 215 8.57 16.15 -18.57
N THR A 216 9.06 15.59 -19.67
CA THR A 216 8.27 15.39 -20.89
C THR A 216 7.07 14.45 -20.62
N ARG A 217 7.27 13.36 -19.87
CA ARG A 217 6.23 12.41 -19.50
C ARG A 217 5.21 13.04 -18.55
N ILE A 218 5.66 13.76 -17.50
CA ILE A 218 4.82 14.52 -16.58
C ILE A 218 3.95 15.51 -17.33
N ASN A 219 4.55 16.31 -18.22
CA ASN A 219 3.85 17.35 -18.97
C ASN A 219 2.85 16.77 -19.97
N ARG A 220 3.05 15.57 -20.51
CA ARG A 220 2.05 14.85 -21.27
C ARG A 220 0.80 14.57 -20.43
N LEU A 221 0.97 14.08 -19.20
CA LEU A 221 -0.14 13.79 -18.30
C LEU A 221 -0.88 15.06 -17.86
N LEU A 222 -0.16 16.14 -17.54
CA LEU A 222 -0.76 17.44 -17.20
C LEU A 222 -1.55 18.03 -18.38
N THR A 223 -0.96 18.03 -19.58
CA THR A 223 -1.62 18.53 -20.80
C THR A 223 -2.88 17.74 -21.12
N ALA A 224 -2.89 16.41 -20.92
CA ALA A 224 -4.09 15.59 -21.11
C ALA A 224 -5.24 15.98 -20.15
N LYS A 225 -4.93 16.66 -19.05
CA LYS A 225 -5.90 17.23 -18.09
C LYS A 225 -6.17 18.72 -18.31
N GLY A 226 -5.61 19.32 -19.35
CA GLY A 226 -5.77 20.77 -19.66
C GLY A 226 -4.99 21.70 -18.72
N LEU A 227 -3.96 21.18 -18.05
CA LEU A 227 -3.12 21.92 -17.13
C LEU A 227 -1.85 22.45 -17.81
N PRO A 228 -1.27 23.55 -17.32
CA PRO A 228 0.00 24.08 -17.83
C PRO A 228 1.15 23.11 -17.58
N ALA A 229 2.18 23.21 -18.40
CA ALA A 229 3.40 22.43 -18.24
C ALA A 229 4.15 22.86 -16.95
N MET A 230 4.68 21.88 -16.25
CA MET A 230 5.53 22.06 -15.08
C MET A 230 6.98 22.38 -15.52
N ALA A 231 7.69 23.18 -14.75
CA ALA A 231 9.11 23.44 -14.94
C ALA A 231 9.99 22.40 -14.24
N GLN A 232 11.21 22.18 -14.74
CA GLN A 232 12.14 21.21 -14.13
C GLN A 232 12.46 21.55 -12.66
N SER A 233 12.54 22.82 -12.30
CA SER A 233 12.78 23.25 -10.92
C SER A 233 11.73 22.74 -9.93
N GLN A 234 10.50 22.48 -10.37
CA GLN A 234 9.40 22.00 -9.52
C GLN A 234 9.51 20.51 -9.17
N ILE A 235 10.31 19.75 -9.93
CA ILE A 235 10.56 18.31 -9.68
C ILE A 235 12.02 18.03 -9.28
N LYS A 236 12.74 19.08 -8.88
CA LYS A 236 14.11 18.94 -8.38
C LYS A 236 14.08 18.36 -6.96
N GLY A 237 14.96 17.39 -6.70
CA GLY A 237 15.07 16.68 -5.43
C GLY A 237 14.07 15.53 -5.26
N GLN A 238 14.34 14.68 -4.30
CA GLN A 238 13.58 13.46 -4.01
C GLN A 238 12.14 13.79 -3.58
N VAL A 239 12.00 14.70 -2.64
CA VAL A 239 10.71 15.14 -2.07
C VAL A 239 9.75 15.58 -3.17
N ASN A 240 10.20 16.42 -4.09
CA ASN A 240 9.33 16.98 -5.12
C ASN A 240 8.96 15.94 -6.19
N GLN A 241 9.81 14.93 -6.44
CA GLN A 241 9.49 13.83 -7.34
C GLN A 241 8.38 12.93 -6.77
N PHE A 242 8.44 12.62 -5.47
CA PHE A 242 7.35 11.89 -4.80
C PHE A 242 6.06 12.71 -4.77
N LYS A 243 6.14 14.03 -4.49
CA LYS A 243 4.97 14.91 -4.57
C LYS A 243 4.38 14.94 -5.98
N ALA A 244 5.21 14.98 -7.03
CA ALA A 244 4.74 14.94 -8.42
C ALA A 244 4.02 13.61 -8.76
N PHE A 245 4.51 12.48 -8.26
CA PHE A 245 3.82 11.20 -8.41
C PHE A 245 2.43 11.23 -7.76
N ILE A 246 2.33 11.73 -6.51
CA ILE A 246 1.07 11.79 -5.77
C ILE A 246 0.09 12.77 -6.44
N ASP A 247 0.56 13.95 -6.83
CA ASP A 247 -0.23 14.97 -7.53
C ASP A 247 -0.83 14.43 -8.84
N LEU A 248 -0.02 13.73 -9.63
CA LEU A 248 -0.48 13.08 -10.86
C LEU A 248 -1.50 11.96 -10.57
N CYS A 249 -1.30 11.15 -9.54
CA CYS A 249 -2.30 10.16 -9.12
C CYS A 249 -3.64 10.83 -8.80
N HIS A 250 -3.64 11.91 -8.02
CA HIS A 250 -4.83 12.69 -7.68
C HIS A 250 -5.54 13.27 -8.91
N LEU A 251 -4.79 13.83 -9.85
CA LEU A 251 -5.34 14.35 -11.11
C LEU A 251 -6.06 13.28 -11.93
N TYR A 252 -5.67 12.04 -11.78
CA TYR A 252 -6.28 10.90 -12.45
C TYR A 252 -7.30 10.15 -11.58
N GLY A 253 -7.62 10.69 -10.39
CA GLY A 253 -8.65 10.15 -9.49
C GLY A 253 -8.19 8.92 -8.70
N ILE A 254 -6.90 8.78 -8.46
CA ILE A 254 -6.27 7.69 -7.71
C ILE A 254 -5.74 8.23 -6.39
N ALA A 255 -6.21 7.67 -5.28
CA ALA A 255 -5.68 7.93 -3.95
C ALA A 255 -4.30 7.27 -3.75
N VAL A 256 -3.47 7.84 -2.91
CA VAL A 256 -2.18 7.25 -2.54
C VAL A 256 -2.16 6.93 -1.05
N ILE A 257 -2.02 5.65 -0.72
CA ILE A 257 -1.90 5.14 0.64
C ILE A 257 -0.47 4.66 0.82
N THR A 258 0.29 5.22 1.75
CA THR A 258 1.68 4.78 1.97
C THR A 258 1.76 3.74 3.07
N ASP A 259 2.66 2.77 2.89
CA ASP A 259 3.04 1.84 3.94
C ASP A 259 4.08 2.48 4.86
N VAL A 260 3.89 2.39 6.18
CA VAL A 260 4.78 2.99 7.18
C VAL A 260 5.14 1.99 8.27
N VAL A 261 6.43 2.00 8.66
CA VAL A 261 7.00 1.10 9.64
C VAL A 261 7.25 1.86 10.94
N TYR A 262 6.31 1.77 11.89
CA TYR A 262 6.42 2.46 13.18
C TYR A 262 6.58 1.51 14.36
N ASN A 263 6.66 0.21 14.11
CA ASN A 263 6.96 -0.79 15.13
C ASN A 263 8.47 -0.87 15.43
N HIS A 264 9.31 -0.73 14.41
CA HIS A 264 10.76 -0.76 14.51
C HIS A 264 11.39 0.14 13.44
N ALA A 265 12.71 0.29 13.49
CA ALA A 265 13.49 0.89 12.42
C ALA A 265 14.86 0.22 12.32
N GLY A 266 15.51 0.40 11.17
CA GLY A 266 16.88 -0.06 10.92
C GLY A 266 16.98 -1.53 10.57
N GLY A 267 18.17 -2.01 10.62
CA GLY A 267 18.76 -3.26 10.17
C GLY A 267 20.20 -3.00 9.76
N GLY A 268 20.52 -1.73 9.45
CA GLY A 268 21.84 -1.26 9.05
C GLY A 268 22.16 0.12 9.62
N PHE A 269 21.95 0.34 10.91
CA PHE A 269 22.30 1.62 11.55
C PHE A 269 23.80 1.90 11.49
N ASP A 270 24.15 3.01 10.89
CA ASP A 270 25.49 3.62 10.93
C ASP A 270 25.63 4.60 12.10
N ASP A 271 26.86 5.10 12.33
CA ASP A 271 27.17 6.00 13.45
C ASP A 271 26.48 7.37 13.35
N GLN A 272 26.01 7.78 12.18
CA GLN A 272 25.31 9.04 11.96
C GLN A 272 23.80 8.94 12.07
N SER A 273 23.28 7.70 12.17
CA SER A 273 21.85 7.42 12.19
C SER A 273 21.18 7.82 13.50
N ILE A 274 19.85 7.83 13.45
CA ILE A 274 18.96 8.10 14.59
C ILE A 274 19.27 7.24 15.82
N LYS A 275 19.78 6.01 15.66
CA LYS A 275 20.10 5.10 16.78
C LYS A 275 21.20 5.66 17.68
N PHE A 276 22.17 6.34 17.10
CA PHE A 276 23.35 6.85 17.80
C PHE A 276 23.37 8.38 17.90
N PHE A 277 22.22 9.03 17.81
CA PHE A 277 22.15 10.47 17.62
C PHE A 277 22.77 11.27 18.76
N ASP A 278 22.31 11.09 20.02
CA ASP A 278 22.92 11.79 21.18
C ASP A 278 23.87 10.91 21.99
N ARG A 279 24.19 9.80 21.47
CA ARG A 279 25.14 8.78 21.85
C ARG A 279 25.26 8.45 23.33
N GLN A 280 24.70 7.33 23.70
CA GLN A 280 24.85 6.70 24.98
C GLN A 280 25.92 5.59 24.91
N PRO A 281 26.52 5.20 26.04
CA PRO A 281 27.39 4.02 26.10
C PRO A 281 26.70 2.78 25.53
N TYR A 282 27.39 1.98 24.74
CA TYR A 282 26.87 0.78 24.06
C TYR A 282 26.44 -0.38 24.95
N SER A 283 26.32 -0.22 26.25
CA SER A 283 26.06 -1.30 27.18
C SER A 283 24.64 -1.87 27.08
N SER A 284 23.70 -1.12 26.51
CA SER A 284 22.30 -1.53 26.32
C SER A 284 21.62 -0.62 25.31
N ASP A 285 20.75 -1.19 24.46
CA ASP A 285 19.93 -0.41 23.53
C ASP A 285 18.86 0.41 24.25
N ASN A 286 18.50 0.10 25.49
CA ASN A 286 17.70 0.98 26.35
C ASN A 286 18.36 2.33 26.62
N ASN A 287 19.67 2.44 26.45
CA ASN A 287 20.40 3.70 26.48
C ASN A 287 20.29 4.47 25.14
N SER A 288 19.75 3.87 24.10
CA SER A 288 19.43 4.57 22.86
C SER A 288 18.37 5.63 23.10
N LEU A 289 18.44 6.73 22.35
CA LEU A 289 17.48 7.82 22.45
C LEU A 289 16.06 7.38 22.02
N TYR A 290 15.94 6.68 20.88
CA TYR A 290 14.67 6.36 20.24
C TYR A 290 14.21 4.91 20.45
N PHE A 291 15.11 3.97 20.76
CA PHE A 291 14.84 2.54 20.68
C PHE A 291 14.92 1.82 22.02
N THR A 292 14.40 0.59 22.01
CA THR A 292 14.56 -0.40 23.07
C THR A 292 15.71 -1.36 22.76
N ASP A 293 15.95 -2.32 23.64
CA ASP A 293 16.83 -3.46 23.41
C ASP A 293 16.13 -4.64 22.70
N GLN A 294 14.83 -4.49 22.35
CA GLN A 294 14.07 -5.51 21.66
C GLN A 294 14.36 -5.49 20.16
N ASP A 295 14.80 -6.64 19.63
CA ASP A 295 14.95 -6.87 18.19
C ASP A 295 13.59 -7.18 17.55
N HIS A 296 13.36 -6.65 16.34
CA HIS A 296 12.28 -7.07 15.47
C HIS A 296 12.68 -6.89 14.00
N ALA A 297 12.46 -7.93 13.18
CA ALA A 297 12.71 -7.94 11.73
C ALA A 297 14.11 -7.39 11.32
N GLY A 298 15.13 -7.63 12.15
CA GLY A 298 16.49 -7.15 11.92
C GLY A 298 16.78 -5.73 12.43
N GLY A 299 15.75 -4.99 12.85
CA GLY A 299 15.86 -3.65 13.43
C GLY A 299 15.60 -3.61 14.93
N ARG A 300 15.31 -2.42 15.45
CA ARG A 300 15.03 -2.17 16.87
C ARG A 300 13.63 -1.56 17.06
N VAL A 301 12.89 -2.08 18.05
CA VAL A 301 11.57 -1.58 18.40
C VAL A 301 11.67 -0.19 19.03
N PHE A 302 10.79 0.73 18.64
CA PHE A 302 10.73 2.08 19.20
C PHE A 302 10.33 2.09 20.68
N ALA A 303 10.88 3.05 21.44
CA ALA A 303 10.64 3.23 22.88
C ALA A 303 9.33 4.01 23.12
N PHE A 304 8.17 3.38 22.91
CA PHE A 304 6.83 4.01 22.95
C PHE A 304 6.44 4.65 24.30
N TRP A 305 7.17 4.36 25.40
CA TRP A 305 6.93 5.04 26.67
C TRP A 305 7.47 6.48 26.71
N LYS A 306 8.42 6.83 25.79
CA LYS A 306 8.96 8.19 25.66
C LYS A 306 8.01 9.05 24.83
N GLN A 307 7.65 10.21 25.37
CA GLN A 307 6.74 11.12 24.68
C GLN A 307 7.34 11.64 23.37
N GLU A 308 8.62 11.94 23.35
CA GLU A 308 9.35 12.47 22.21
C GLU A 308 9.40 11.46 21.06
N VAL A 309 9.54 10.18 21.37
CA VAL A 309 9.51 9.10 20.37
C VAL A 309 8.12 8.96 19.76
N ARG A 310 7.08 9.01 20.57
CA ARG A 310 5.69 9.02 20.07
C ARG A 310 5.43 10.24 19.19
N GLN A 311 5.91 11.41 19.63
CA GLN A 311 5.78 12.65 18.85
C GLN A 311 6.53 12.58 17.53
N PHE A 312 7.75 12.02 17.50
CA PHE A 312 8.54 11.79 16.28
C PHE A 312 7.74 11.00 15.24
N LEU A 313 7.13 9.90 15.64
CA LEU A 313 6.35 9.04 14.74
C LEU A 313 5.03 9.72 14.29
N ILE A 314 4.37 10.45 15.20
CA ILE A 314 3.17 11.24 14.86
C ILE A 314 3.53 12.38 13.89
N ASP A 315 4.65 13.06 14.09
CA ASP A 315 5.09 14.14 13.20
C ASP A 315 5.47 13.60 11.81
N ASN A 316 6.06 12.41 11.73
CA ASN A 316 6.29 11.74 10.45
C ASN A 316 4.96 11.43 9.73
N ALA A 317 3.99 10.85 10.41
CA ALA A 317 2.68 10.61 9.82
C ALA A 317 1.96 11.90 9.38
N LYS A 318 2.09 12.99 10.16
CA LYS A 318 1.56 14.31 9.79
C LYS A 318 2.22 14.86 8.54
N SER A 319 3.55 14.74 8.41
CA SER A 319 4.27 15.22 7.21
C SER A 319 3.79 14.51 5.95
N LEU A 320 3.56 13.19 6.02
CA LEU A 320 3.00 12.43 4.90
C LEU A 320 1.61 12.94 4.49
N LEU A 321 0.73 13.24 5.45
CA LEU A 321 -0.61 13.75 5.15
C LEU A 321 -0.64 15.22 4.70
N GLN A 322 0.21 16.07 5.28
CA GLN A 322 0.15 17.52 5.10
C GLN A 322 1.13 18.05 4.06
N GLU A 323 2.35 17.47 3.99
CA GLU A 323 3.39 17.92 3.05
C GLU A 323 3.37 17.09 1.76
N TYR A 324 3.05 15.78 1.82
CA TYR A 324 2.96 14.90 0.65
C TYR A 324 1.53 14.69 0.15
N HIS A 325 0.53 15.16 0.85
CA HIS A 325 -0.89 14.99 0.52
C HIS A 325 -1.38 13.54 0.43
N VAL A 326 -0.67 12.54 0.98
CA VAL A 326 -1.14 11.16 0.93
C VAL A 326 -2.52 11.01 1.55
N ASP A 327 -3.30 10.01 1.09
CA ASP A 327 -4.71 9.81 1.45
C ASP A 327 -4.94 8.74 2.49
N GLY A 328 -3.87 8.12 2.93
CA GLY A 328 -3.92 7.14 3.98
C GLY A 328 -2.58 6.53 4.30
N LEU A 329 -2.56 5.78 5.40
CA LEU A 329 -1.38 5.08 5.87
C LEU A 329 -1.76 3.63 6.20
N ARG A 330 -0.95 2.69 5.72
CA ARG A 330 -0.94 1.31 6.20
C ARG A 330 0.18 1.17 7.22
N TYR A 331 -0.16 0.69 8.40
CA TYR A 331 0.81 0.55 9.50
C TYR A 331 1.23 -0.91 9.61
N ASP A 332 2.54 -1.11 9.43
CA ASP A 332 3.18 -2.41 9.54
C ASP A 332 3.14 -2.93 10.99
N GLN A 333 2.89 -4.22 11.16
CA GLN A 333 2.99 -4.96 12.41
C GLN A 333 2.50 -4.18 13.66
N VAL A 334 1.29 -3.64 13.60
CA VAL A 334 0.64 -2.93 14.72
C VAL A 334 0.57 -3.82 15.98
N THR A 335 0.63 -5.14 15.81
CA THR A 335 0.73 -6.10 16.91
C THR A 335 1.97 -5.84 17.76
N VAL A 336 3.12 -5.64 17.13
CA VAL A 336 4.40 -5.34 17.81
C VAL A 336 4.30 -4.00 18.55
N ILE A 337 3.70 -2.98 17.94
CA ILE A 337 3.44 -1.69 18.59
C ILE A 337 2.64 -1.91 19.88
N ALA A 338 1.51 -2.61 19.79
CA ALA A 338 0.60 -2.85 20.90
C ALA A 338 1.26 -3.65 22.04
N GLU A 339 2.00 -4.71 21.70
CA GLU A 339 2.67 -5.60 22.65
C GLU A 339 3.90 -4.96 23.30
N SER A 340 4.53 -3.98 22.63
CA SER A 340 5.70 -3.22 23.13
C SER A 340 5.31 -1.93 23.86
N GLY A 341 4.05 -1.83 24.35
CA GLY A 341 3.59 -0.68 25.14
C GLY A 341 3.08 0.51 24.32
N GLY A 342 2.94 0.37 23.00
CA GLY A 342 2.48 1.41 22.08
C GLY A 342 0.96 1.50 21.91
N TRP A 343 0.15 0.87 22.78
CA TRP A 343 -1.31 0.93 22.67
C TRP A 343 -1.86 2.36 22.67
N TYR A 344 -1.45 3.16 23.65
CA TYR A 344 -1.86 4.56 23.73
C TYR A 344 -1.26 5.43 22.63
N PHE A 345 -0.04 5.12 22.17
CA PHE A 345 0.55 5.76 21.00
C PHE A 345 -0.35 5.55 19.77
N ALA A 346 -0.82 4.33 19.51
CA ALA A 346 -1.70 4.04 18.39
C ALA A 346 -3.02 4.83 18.47
N GLN A 347 -3.59 5.01 19.67
CA GLN A 347 -4.78 5.84 19.89
C GLN A 347 -4.51 7.33 19.64
N ASP A 348 -3.40 7.85 20.16
CA ASP A 348 -3.00 9.25 19.96
C ASP A 348 -2.75 9.52 18.46
N LEU A 349 -2.05 8.60 17.78
CA LEU A 349 -1.76 8.66 16.36
C LEU A 349 -3.06 8.71 15.53
N THR A 350 -3.95 7.72 15.69
CA THR A 350 -5.17 7.64 14.89
C THR A 350 -6.10 8.83 15.12
N ASN A 351 -6.22 9.30 16.36
CA ASN A 351 -7.02 10.48 16.69
C ASN A 351 -6.43 11.77 16.10
N THR A 352 -5.10 11.95 16.19
CA THR A 352 -4.41 13.13 15.66
C THR A 352 -4.57 13.21 14.13
N LEU A 353 -4.37 12.10 13.42
CA LEU A 353 -4.47 12.09 11.97
C LEU A 353 -5.92 12.27 11.49
N ARG A 354 -6.89 11.70 12.20
CA ARG A 354 -8.31 11.93 11.90
C ARG A 354 -8.71 13.39 12.09
N PHE A 355 -8.12 14.09 13.06
CA PHE A 355 -8.33 15.53 13.23
C PHE A 355 -7.70 16.34 12.07
N ILE A 356 -6.51 15.95 11.59
CA ILE A 356 -5.75 16.66 10.54
C ILE A 356 -6.39 16.45 9.17
N LYS A 357 -6.68 15.21 8.78
CA LYS A 357 -7.26 14.83 7.48
C LYS A 357 -8.35 13.77 7.70
N PRO A 358 -9.60 14.18 8.00
CA PRO A 358 -10.69 13.24 8.36
C PRO A 358 -11.00 12.19 7.29
N ALA A 359 -10.70 12.48 6.01
CA ALA A 359 -10.92 11.57 4.90
C ALA A 359 -9.77 10.56 4.70
N ALA A 360 -8.63 10.74 5.38
CA ALA A 360 -7.51 9.81 5.23
C ALA A 360 -7.82 8.46 5.87
N VAL A 361 -7.54 7.38 5.12
CA VAL A 361 -7.75 6.02 5.61
C VAL A 361 -6.53 5.52 6.41
N GLN A 362 -6.78 4.89 7.54
CA GLN A 362 -5.77 4.32 8.42
C GLN A 362 -5.96 2.81 8.51
N ILE A 363 -5.00 2.04 7.98
CA ILE A 363 -5.08 0.59 7.82
C ILE A 363 -4.11 -0.09 8.78
N ALA A 364 -4.61 -0.91 9.70
CA ALA A 364 -3.78 -1.63 10.65
C ALA A 364 -3.47 -3.05 10.19
N GLU A 365 -2.20 -3.40 10.15
CA GLU A 365 -1.78 -4.78 10.17
C GLU A 365 -1.69 -5.27 11.62
N TYR A 366 -2.84 -5.68 12.17
CA TYR A 366 -2.96 -6.12 13.56
C TYR A 366 -3.39 -7.59 13.65
N TRP A 367 -2.52 -8.43 14.14
CA TRP A 367 -2.68 -9.89 14.22
C TRP A 367 -3.04 -10.41 15.62
N GLY A 368 -3.33 -9.51 16.57
CA GLY A 368 -3.73 -9.89 17.93
C GLY A 368 -4.99 -10.78 17.96
N ASN A 369 -5.15 -11.56 19.01
CA ASN A 369 -6.29 -12.49 19.17
C ASN A 369 -7.67 -11.81 19.07
N GLU A 370 -7.75 -10.55 19.43
CA GLU A 370 -8.94 -9.72 19.35
C GLU A 370 -8.78 -8.66 18.25
N ARG A 371 -8.75 -9.09 16.99
CA ARG A 371 -8.50 -8.21 15.82
C ARG A 371 -9.43 -7.00 15.73
N TRP A 372 -10.67 -7.12 16.25
CA TRP A 372 -11.60 -5.99 16.32
C TRP A 372 -11.06 -4.79 17.11
N LYS A 373 -10.13 -5.00 18.06
CA LYS A 373 -9.49 -3.92 18.80
C LYS A 373 -8.63 -3.00 17.94
N GLY A 374 -8.17 -3.46 16.78
CA GLY A 374 -7.51 -2.60 15.83
C GLY A 374 -8.42 -1.48 15.35
N VAL A 375 -9.66 -1.81 14.97
CA VAL A 375 -10.61 -0.88 14.35
C VAL A 375 -11.65 -0.30 15.32
N ALA A 376 -11.80 -0.84 16.52
CA ALA A 376 -12.70 -0.27 17.51
C ALA A 376 -12.20 1.11 17.94
N THR A 377 -13.17 1.99 18.24
CA THR A 377 -12.86 3.35 18.71
C THR A 377 -12.24 3.36 20.11
N PRO A 378 -11.30 4.29 20.40
CA PRO A 378 -10.82 4.51 21.75
C PRO A 378 -11.96 4.77 22.77
N PRO A 379 -11.84 4.34 24.02
CA PRO A 379 -10.68 3.68 24.62
C PRO A 379 -10.64 2.15 24.42
N TYR A 380 -11.66 1.55 23.79
CA TYR A 380 -11.79 0.09 23.66
C TYR A 380 -10.89 -0.52 22.58
N GLY A 381 -10.50 0.26 21.59
CA GLY A 381 -9.61 -0.12 20.51
C GLY A 381 -8.61 0.98 20.16
N MET A 382 -7.84 0.73 19.09
CA MET A 382 -6.79 1.64 18.63
C MET A 382 -7.31 2.71 17.65
N GLY A 383 -8.53 2.55 17.09
CA GLY A 383 -9.17 3.57 16.27
C GLY A 383 -8.79 3.58 14.78
N PHE A 384 -8.16 2.54 14.26
CA PHE A 384 -7.92 2.43 12.82
C PHE A 384 -9.24 2.25 12.04
N ASP A 385 -9.23 2.59 10.77
CA ASP A 385 -10.43 2.50 9.92
C ASP A 385 -10.59 1.09 9.34
N LEU A 386 -9.49 0.48 8.90
CA LEU A 386 -9.44 -0.84 8.31
C LEU A 386 -8.46 -1.74 9.06
N GLY A 387 -8.78 -3.03 9.15
CA GLY A 387 -7.92 -4.07 9.70
C GLY A 387 -7.68 -5.20 8.70
N TYR A 388 -6.45 -5.68 8.60
CA TYR A 388 -6.09 -6.82 7.75
C TYR A 388 -6.84 -8.09 8.18
N SER A 389 -7.28 -8.86 7.19
CA SER A 389 -7.83 -10.20 7.37
C SER A 389 -7.20 -11.18 6.39
N ASP A 390 -6.64 -12.25 6.93
CA ASP A 390 -6.07 -13.39 6.20
C ASP A 390 -7.11 -14.49 5.93
N VAL A 391 -8.28 -14.42 6.54
CA VAL A 391 -9.24 -15.55 6.54
C VAL A 391 -9.75 -15.88 5.15
N LEU A 392 -10.13 -14.87 4.35
CA LEU A 392 -10.53 -15.12 2.95
C LEU A 392 -9.35 -15.64 2.14
N ARG A 393 -8.17 -15.05 2.30
CA ARG A 393 -6.94 -15.46 1.62
C ARG A 393 -6.64 -16.94 1.85
N ASP A 394 -6.53 -17.34 3.10
CA ASP A 394 -6.06 -18.66 3.46
C ASP A 394 -7.08 -19.75 3.10
N ASN A 395 -8.37 -19.50 3.34
CA ASN A 395 -9.42 -20.45 2.98
C ASN A 395 -9.62 -20.57 1.46
N LEU A 396 -9.54 -19.46 0.73
CA LEU A 396 -9.65 -19.48 -0.73
C LEU A 396 -8.47 -20.24 -1.36
N ARG A 397 -7.25 -19.96 -0.92
CA ARG A 397 -6.05 -20.65 -1.39
C ARG A 397 -6.11 -22.16 -1.10
N ASP A 398 -6.56 -22.55 0.10
CA ASP A 398 -6.76 -23.96 0.44
C ASP A 398 -7.81 -24.62 -0.46
N VAL A 399 -8.95 -23.96 -0.70
CA VAL A 399 -10.01 -24.48 -1.58
C VAL A 399 -9.52 -24.60 -3.03
N ILE A 400 -8.77 -23.62 -3.54
CA ILE A 400 -8.16 -23.72 -4.88
C ILE A 400 -7.17 -24.89 -4.94
N ALA A 401 -6.32 -25.07 -3.93
CA ALA A 401 -5.38 -26.20 -3.86
C ALA A 401 -6.12 -27.54 -3.85
N GLN A 402 -7.25 -27.67 -3.14
CA GLN A 402 -8.06 -28.90 -3.14
C GLN A 402 -8.55 -29.27 -4.54
N THR A 403 -8.81 -28.30 -5.43
CA THR A 403 -9.26 -28.60 -6.81
C THR A 403 -8.19 -29.31 -7.65
N THR A 404 -6.92 -29.20 -7.30
CA THR A 404 -5.82 -29.86 -8.06
C THR A 404 -5.85 -31.38 -7.99
N GLY A 405 -6.58 -31.96 -7.02
CA GLY A 405 -6.83 -33.38 -6.94
C GLY A 405 -7.78 -33.92 -8.02
N GLY A 406 -8.23 -33.09 -8.96
CA GLY A 406 -9.03 -33.44 -10.12
C GLY A 406 -10.52 -33.61 -9.83
N ARG A 407 -11.22 -34.23 -10.79
CA ARG A 407 -12.69 -34.36 -10.80
C ARG A 407 -13.30 -34.95 -9.54
N HIS A 408 -12.62 -35.84 -8.87
CA HIS A 408 -13.14 -36.56 -7.69
C HIS A 408 -12.60 -36.01 -6.36
N ALA A 409 -11.80 -34.97 -6.39
CA ALA A 409 -11.29 -34.34 -5.17
C ALA A 409 -12.42 -33.78 -4.31
N HIS A 410 -12.29 -33.89 -3.02
CA HIS A 410 -13.17 -33.23 -2.07
C HIS A 410 -12.80 -31.75 -2.00
N VAL A 411 -13.74 -30.88 -2.38
CA VAL A 411 -13.60 -29.44 -2.32
C VAL A 411 -14.59 -28.88 -1.30
N ASN A 412 -14.07 -28.27 -0.24
CA ASN A 412 -14.87 -27.80 0.89
C ASN A 412 -15.20 -26.30 0.77
N LEU A 413 -16.32 -25.99 0.15
CA LEU A 413 -16.80 -24.61 -0.02
C LEU A 413 -17.37 -23.98 1.25
N ASP A 414 -17.66 -24.77 2.31
CA ASP A 414 -18.05 -24.21 3.61
C ASP A 414 -16.98 -23.29 4.16
N LYS A 415 -15.69 -23.57 3.89
CA LYS A 415 -14.58 -22.69 4.25
C LYS A 415 -14.73 -21.28 3.63
N LEU A 416 -15.16 -21.20 2.37
CA LEU A 416 -15.40 -19.90 1.70
C LEU A 416 -16.61 -19.20 2.29
N ARG A 417 -17.71 -19.93 2.55
CA ARG A 417 -18.89 -19.36 3.24
C ARG A 417 -18.46 -18.71 4.58
N ASP A 418 -17.77 -19.47 5.41
CA ASP A 418 -17.36 -19.01 6.74
C ASP A 418 -16.38 -17.84 6.65
N ALA A 419 -15.47 -17.85 5.68
CA ALA A 419 -14.56 -16.75 5.40
C ALA A 419 -15.30 -15.45 5.00
N LEU A 420 -16.29 -15.54 4.11
CA LEU A 420 -17.10 -14.39 3.70
C LEU A 420 -17.88 -13.75 4.86
N TYR A 421 -18.29 -14.53 5.85
CA TYR A 421 -18.95 -14.02 7.06
C TYR A 421 -18.00 -13.45 8.09
N THR A 422 -16.70 -13.76 8.01
CA THR A 422 -15.74 -13.36 9.04
C THR A 422 -15.47 -11.87 9.00
N THR A 423 -15.74 -11.22 10.14
CA THR A 423 -15.42 -9.80 10.36
C THR A 423 -14.47 -9.60 11.53
N HIS A 424 -13.96 -10.68 12.14
CA HIS A 424 -13.19 -10.65 13.37
C HIS A 424 -13.91 -9.89 14.52
N LYS A 425 -15.24 -9.86 14.52
CA LYS A 425 -16.10 -9.07 15.41
C LYS A 425 -15.95 -7.55 15.24
N ALA A 426 -15.38 -7.10 14.12
CA ALA A 426 -15.36 -5.68 13.79
C ALA A 426 -16.76 -5.12 13.55
N PRO A 427 -16.98 -3.81 13.71
CA PRO A 427 -18.32 -3.20 13.69
C PRO A 427 -19.02 -3.28 12.33
N GLY A 428 -18.29 -3.50 11.24
CA GLY A 428 -18.85 -3.64 9.90
C GLY A 428 -17.95 -4.47 8.97
N ARG A 429 -18.53 -5.03 7.91
CA ARG A 429 -17.76 -5.84 6.95
C ARG A 429 -16.80 -5.00 6.10
N TRP A 430 -17.15 -3.77 5.82
CA TRP A 430 -16.29 -2.86 5.04
C TRP A 430 -15.03 -2.42 5.81
N THR A 431 -14.94 -2.66 7.14
CA THR A 431 -13.71 -2.44 7.90
C THR A 431 -12.64 -3.51 7.67
N VAL A 432 -12.97 -4.57 6.94
CA VAL A 432 -12.07 -5.68 6.62
C VAL A 432 -11.27 -5.34 5.38
N PHE A 433 -9.95 -5.26 5.52
CA PHE A 433 -8.99 -5.11 4.43
C PHE A 433 -8.42 -6.47 4.06
N GLN A 434 -8.54 -6.89 2.80
CA GLN A 434 -8.25 -8.27 2.41
C GLN A 434 -7.64 -8.39 1.02
N CYS A 435 -6.78 -9.41 0.86
CA CYS A 435 -6.13 -9.77 -0.39
C CYS A 435 -6.12 -11.29 -0.54
N ILE A 436 -5.69 -11.79 -1.69
CA ILE A 436 -5.38 -13.20 -1.91
C ILE A 436 -3.92 -13.42 -2.27
N GLU A 437 -3.23 -12.35 -2.62
CA GLU A 437 -1.78 -12.25 -2.83
C GLU A 437 -1.28 -10.95 -2.20
N ASN A 438 -0.09 -10.95 -1.62
CA ASN A 438 0.61 -9.78 -1.11
C ASN A 438 2.13 -9.98 -1.19
N HIS A 439 2.88 -8.94 -0.84
CA HIS A 439 4.33 -8.94 -0.90
C HIS A 439 4.97 -10.02 0.00
N ASP A 440 4.47 -10.23 1.23
CA ASP A 440 5.02 -11.23 2.16
C ASP A 440 4.83 -12.66 1.66
N LEU A 441 3.58 -12.96 1.25
CA LEU A 441 3.20 -14.32 0.87
C LEU A 441 3.96 -14.84 -0.35
N LEU A 442 4.30 -13.92 -1.26
CA LEU A 442 4.90 -14.24 -2.55
C LEU A 442 6.40 -13.96 -2.61
N ASP A 443 7.01 -13.45 -1.55
CA ASP A 443 8.44 -13.14 -1.53
C ASP A 443 9.28 -14.39 -1.74
N PHE A 444 10.15 -14.34 -2.75
CA PHE A 444 11.07 -15.42 -3.09
C PHE A 444 12.03 -15.76 -1.94
N ASN A 445 12.41 -14.78 -1.14
CA ASN A 445 13.35 -14.95 -0.04
C ASN A 445 12.74 -15.66 1.18
N HIS A 446 11.41 -15.68 1.30
CA HIS A 446 10.75 -16.48 2.33
C HIS A 446 10.87 -17.98 2.04
N THR A 447 10.77 -18.80 3.08
CA THR A 447 10.88 -20.26 2.98
C THR A 447 9.75 -20.96 3.73
N GLY A 448 9.52 -22.23 3.41
CA GLY A 448 8.54 -23.05 4.10
C GLY A 448 7.11 -22.57 3.89
N ARG A 449 6.35 -22.40 4.99
CA ARG A 449 4.93 -22.00 4.95
C ARG A 449 4.73 -20.52 4.66
N ASP A 450 5.75 -19.71 4.87
CA ASP A 450 5.67 -18.25 4.69
C ASP A 450 5.75 -17.86 3.22
N ARG A 451 6.28 -18.74 2.35
CA ARG A 451 6.28 -18.57 0.90
C ARG A 451 5.22 -19.43 0.23
N GLN A 452 4.31 -18.79 -0.44
CA GLN A 452 3.21 -19.43 -1.17
C GLN A 452 3.28 -19.07 -2.67
N PRO A 453 2.94 -20.01 -3.58
CA PRO A 453 2.92 -19.69 -5.02
C PRO A 453 1.82 -18.70 -5.37
N ARG A 454 1.94 -18.00 -6.49
CA ARG A 454 0.86 -17.23 -7.09
C ARG A 454 -0.38 -18.09 -7.35
N ILE A 455 -1.56 -17.49 -7.38
CA ILE A 455 -2.83 -18.22 -7.58
C ILE A 455 -2.81 -19.07 -8.86
N ALA A 456 -2.23 -18.60 -9.95
CA ALA A 456 -2.13 -19.37 -11.19
C ALA A 456 -1.33 -20.67 -11.01
N ALA A 457 -0.17 -20.58 -10.35
CA ALA A 457 0.67 -21.73 -10.06
C ALA A 457 0.09 -22.63 -8.94
N LEU A 458 -0.70 -22.07 -8.03
CA LEU A 458 -1.44 -22.83 -7.02
C LEU A 458 -2.58 -23.64 -7.67
N ALA A 459 -3.29 -23.03 -8.62
CA ALA A 459 -4.46 -23.62 -9.28
C ALA A 459 -4.10 -24.79 -10.22
N ASP A 460 -2.92 -24.75 -10.83
CA ASP A 460 -2.31 -25.87 -11.54
C ASP A 460 -0.77 -25.79 -11.41
N PRO A 461 -0.18 -26.54 -10.46
CA PRO A 461 1.27 -26.51 -10.22
C PRO A 461 2.14 -27.01 -11.40
N ASN A 462 1.55 -27.73 -12.35
CA ASN A 462 2.27 -28.27 -13.51
C ASN A 462 2.24 -27.31 -14.72
N ASN A 463 1.22 -26.48 -14.82
CA ASN A 463 1.06 -25.55 -15.93
C ASN A 463 0.17 -24.36 -15.57
N SER A 464 0.80 -23.26 -15.16
CA SER A 464 0.12 -22.00 -14.79
C SER A 464 -0.62 -21.31 -15.95
N ARG A 465 -0.51 -21.84 -17.18
CA ARG A 465 -1.26 -21.39 -18.37
C ARG A 465 -2.31 -22.40 -18.83
N SER A 466 -2.51 -23.51 -18.12
CA SER A 466 -3.57 -24.47 -18.43
C SER A 466 -4.96 -23.84 -18.30
N TRP A 467 -5.97 -24.45 -18.89
CA TRP A 467 -7.35 -24.04 -18.67
C TRP A 467 -7.74 -24.06 -17.19
N TYR A 468 -7.25 -25.05 -16.43
CA TYR A 468 -7.48 -25.14 -14.98
C TYR A 468 -6.89 -23.94 -14.23
N ALA A 469 -5.65 -23.56 -14.54
CA ALA A 469 -5.00 -22.39 -13.92
C ALA A 469 -5.76 -21.11 -14.25
N ARG A 470 -6.08 -20.88 -15.54
CA ARG A 470 -6.78 -19.67 -16.00
C ARG A 470 -8.18 -19.53 -15.41
N SER A 471 -8.96 -20.61 -15.45
CA SER A 471 -10.36 -20.57 -14.99
C SER A 471 -10.45 -20.43 -13.46
N ARG A 472 -9.65 -21.19 -12.71
CA ARG A 472 -9.63 -21.13 -11.24
C ARG A 472 -9.05 -19.81 -10.71
N ALA A 473 -8.06 -19.23 -11.39
CA ALA A 473 -7.55 -17.88 -11.05
C ALA A 473 -8.62 -16.80 -11.24
N LYS A 474 -9.46 -16.91 -12.30
CA LYS A 474 -10.61 -16.04 -12.47
C LYS A 474 -11.62 -16.18 -11.32
N VAL A 475 -11.89 -17.40 -10.89
CA VAL A 475 -12.77 -17.64 -9.73
C VAL A 475 -12.18 -17.02 -8.46
N ALA A 476 -10.89 -17.19 -8.21
CA ALA A 476 -10.24 -16.66 -7.02
C ALA A 476 -10.26 -15.11 -6.98
N THR A 477 -9.83 -14.46 -8.07
CA THR A 477 -9.89 -13.00 -8.21
C THR A 477 -11.33 -12.50 -8.17
N GLY A 478 -12.25 -13.24 -8.79
CA GLY A 478 -13.67 -12.92 -8.78
C GLY A 478 -14.29 -12.96 -7.38
N LEU A 479 -13.94 -13.94 -6.57
CA LEU A 479 -14.37 -14.02 -5.17
C LEU A 479 -13.83 -12.83 -4.35
N LEU A 480 -12.56 -12.47 -4.49
CA LEU A 480 -12.00 -11.30 -3.81
C LEU A 480 -12.78 -10.01 -4.18
N LEU A 481 -13.03 -9.78 -5.47
CA LEU A 481 -13.68 -8.56 -5.95
C LEU A 481 -15.19 -8.52 -5.70
N THR A 482 -15.85 -9.67 -5.47
CA THR A 482 -17.28 -9.73 -5.13
C THR A 482 -17.55 -9.94 -3.64
N ALA A 483 -16.53 -10.27 -2.84
CA ALA A 483 -16.62 -10.34 -1.38
C ALA A 483 -16.93 -8.98 -0.75
N PRO A 484 -17.57 -8.94 0.44
CA PRO A 484 -17.63 -7.73 1.25
C PRO A 484 -16.24 -7.38 1.79
N GLY A 485 -16.02 -6.09 2.10
CA GLY A 485 -14.73 -5.57 2.56
C GLY A 485 -13.97 -4.84 1.45
N VAL A 486 -12.79 -4.33 1.79
CA VAL A 486 -11.93 -3.57 0.87
C VAL A 486 -10.90 -4.50 0.24
N PRO A 487 -10.94 -4.73 -1.08
CA PRO A 487 -10.00 -5.61 -1.75
C PRO A 487 -8.68 -4.91 -2.04
N MET A 488 -7.58 -5.64 -1.85
CA MET A 488 -6.25 -5.28 -2.32
C MET A 488 -5.77 -6.28 -3.37
N ILE A 489 -5.24 -5.78 -4.47
CA ILE A 489 -4.59 -6.54 -5.54
C ILE A 489 -3.09 -6.29 -5.44
N PHE A 490 -2.29 -7.34 -5.42
CA PHE A 490 -0.84 -7.22 -5.51
C PHE A 490 -0.37 -7.23 -6.96
N MET A 491 0.62 -6.40 -7.29
CA MET A 491 1.17 -6.23 -8.64
C MET A 491 1.37 -7.55 -9.38
N GLY A 492 0.79 -7.67 -10.58
CA GLY A 492 0.80 -8.87 -11.42
C GLY A 492 -0.36 -9.84 -11.21
N GLN A 493 -1.09 -9.76 -10.08
CA GLN A 493 -2.26 -10.61 -9.84
C GLN A 493 -3.36 -10.36 -10.88
N GLU A 494 -3.51 -9.12 -11.30
CA GLU A 494 -4.54 -8.67 -12.22
C GLU A 494 -4.42 -9.26 -13.63
N PHE A 495 -3.24 -9.76 -14.00
CA PHE A 495 -2.99 -10.33 -15.32
C PHE A 495 -2.33 -11.72 -15.30
N LEU A 496 -2.56 -12.51 -14.27
CA LEU A 496 -2.13 -13.92 -14.20
C LEU A 496 -0.59 -14.08 -14.15
N GLU A 497 0.15 -13.19 -13.49
CA GLU A 497 1.55 -13.45 -13.17
C GLU A 497 1.65 -14.74 -12.35
N ASP A 498 2.65 -15.57 -12.60
CA ASP A 498 2.77 -16.90 -11.97
C ASP A 498 4.08 -17.11 -11.21
N LYS A 499 5.00 -16.14 -11.27
CA LYS A 499 6.29 -16.20 -10.58
C LYS A 499 6.17 -15.63 -9.17
N TYR A 500 7.04 -16.10 -8.29
CA TYR A 500 7.36 -15.35 -7.07
C TYR A 500 7.85 -13.96 -7.44
N TRP A 501 7.92 -13.06 -6.47
CA TRP A 501 8.49 -11.75 -6.66
C TRP A 501 9.71 -11.56 -5.75
N THR A 502 10.48 -10.52 -6.00
CA THR A 502 11.62 -10.09 -5.20
C THR A 502 11.75 -8.56 -5.30
N ASP A 503 12.31 -7.95 -4.28
CA ASP A 503 12.71 -6.55 -4.23
C ASP A 503 13.99 -6.26 -5.01
N TRP A 504 14.70 -7.30 -5.49
CA TRP A 504 16.01 -7.19 -6.09
C TRP A 504 15.98 -7.35 -7.61
N GLN A 505 16.37 -6.28 -8.35
CA GLN A 505 16.47 -6.26 -9.81
C GLN A 505 17.51 -7.23 -10.38
N GLY A 506 18.47 -7.70 -9.58
CA GLY A 506 19.45 -8.71 -9.97
C GLY A 506 18.87 -10.11 -10.22
N ARG A 507 17.55 -10.30 -10.01
CA ARG A 507 16.78 -11.50 -10.31
C ARG A 507 15.75 -11.26 -11.41
N PRO A 508 16.20 -11.02 -12.67
CA PRO A 508 15.29 -10.63 -13.77
C PRO A 508 14.21 -11.68 -14.05
N GLU A 509 14.46 -12.95 -13.74
CA GLU A 509 13.50 -14.05 -13.92
C GLU A 509 12.30 -13.95 -12.94
N LEU A 510 12.40 -13.16 -11.89
CA LEU A 510 11.33 -12.92 -10.90
C LEU A 510 10.61 -11.57 -11.10
N LEU A 511 11.09 -10.72 -12.00
CA LEU A 511 10.41 -9.47 -12.33
C LEU A 511 9.09 -9.74 -13.03
N ILE A 512 8.10 -8.90 -12.79
CA ILE A 512 6.79 -8.94 -13.48
C ILE A 512 7.01 -8.94 -15.00
N TRP A 513 6.32 -9.83 -15.71
CA TRP A 513 6.48 -9.94 -17.16
C TRP A 513 5.47 -9.06 -17.90
N TRP A 514 5.78 -7.76 -17.98
CA TRP A 514 4.93 -6.78 -18.66
C TRP A 514 4.76 -7.06 -20.15
N GLU A 515 5.79 -7.58 -20.83
CA GLU A 515 5.71 -7.92 -22.24
C GLU A 515 4.72 -9.06 -22.51
N GLY A 516 4.47 -9.92 -21.53
CA GLY A 516 3.41 -10.94 -21.60
C GLY A 516 2.04 -10.29 -21.75
N LEU A 517 1.75 -9.29 -20.90
CA LEU A 517 0.51 -8.50 -20.99
C LEU A 517 0.45 -7.65 -22.25
N GLU A 518 1.57 -7.15 -22.75
CA GLU A 518 1.66 -6.25 -23.91
C GLU A 518 1.52 -6.97 -25.27
N GLY A 519 1.25 -8.26 -25.29
CA GLY A 519 0.92 -9.00 -26.50
C GLY A 519 1.52 -10.39 -26.63
N ASN A 520 2.42 -10.80 -25.73
CA ASN A 520 3.14 -12.07 -25.86
C ASN A 520 2.43 -13.25 -25.16
N ASP A 521 1.50 -12.99 -24.23
CA ASP A 521 0.74 -14.04 -23.54
C ASP A 521 -0.76 -13.73 -23.53
N LYS A 522 -1.52 -14.49 -24.33
CA LYS A 522 -2.97 -14.31 -24.44
C LYS A 522 -3.68 -14.56 -23.11
N ALA A 523 -3.21 -15.49 -22.31
CA ALA A 523 -3.83 -15.78 -21.00
C ALA A 523 -3.69 -14.59 -20.03
N MET A 524 -2.55 -13.88 -20.07
CA MET A 524 -2.35 -12.65 -19.30
C MET A 524 -3.31 -11.55 -19.77
N ILE A 525 -3.43 -11.35 -21.07
CA ILE A 525 -4.31 -10.33 -21.66
C ILE A 525 -5.78 -10.61 -21.30
N ASP A 526 -6.20 -11.85 -21.36
CA ASP A 526 -7.57 -12.25 -21.06
C ASP A 526 -7.88 -12.14 -19.56
N GLN A 527 -6.94 -12.49 -18.69
CA GLN A 527 -7.09 -12.30 -17.25
C GLN A 527 -7.15 -10.82 -16.88
N HIS A 528 -6.31 -9.98 -17.48
CA HIS A 528 -6.34 -8.53 -17.26
C HIS A 528 -7.70 -7.94 -17.65
N ARG A 529 -8.23 -8.31 -18.82
CA ARG A 529 -9.57 -7.89 -19.27
C ARG A 529 -10.66 -8.31 -18.29
N PHE A 530 -10.63 -9.58 -17.85
CA PHE A 530 -11.53 -10.10 -16.83
C PHE A 530 -11.48 -9.27 -15.54
N THR A 531 -10.27 -9.04 -15.03
CA THR A 531 -10.07 -8.30 -13.77
C THR A 531 -10.55 -6.86 -13.89
N ARG A 532 -10.21 -6.18 -14.99
CA ARG A 532 -10.64 -4.82 -15.30
C ARG A 532 -12.18 -4.71 -15.32
N ASP A 533 -12.84 -5.54 -16.08
CA ASP A 533 -14.28 -5.45 -16.26
C ASP A 533 -15.04 -5.75 -14.95
N LEU A 534 -14.51 -6.66 -14.12
CA LEU A 534 -15.06 -6.95 -12.80
C LEU A 534 -14.81 -5.83 -11.78
N MET A 535 -13.63 -5.18 -11.81
CA MET A 535 -13.36 -4.00 -10.98
C MET A 535 -14.32 -2.87 -11.33
N TRP A 536 -14.57 -2.62 -12.63
CA TRP A 536 -15.54 -1.63 -13.06
C TRP A 536 -16.96 -1.99 -12.67
N LEU A 537 -17.36 -3.26 -12.74
CA LEU A 537 -18.65 -3.72 -12.22
C LEU A 537 -18.77 -3.42 -10.72
N ARG A 538 -17.73 -3.74 -9.91
CA ARG A 538 -17.70 -3.43 -8.47
C ARG A 538 -17.86 -1.93 -8.22
N ARG A 539 -17.14 -1.07 -8.94
CA ARG A 539 -17.22 0.39 -8.78
C ARG A 539 -18.58 0.96 -9.15
N LYS A 540 -19.23 0.39 -10.15
CA LYS A 540 -20.52 0.91 -10.64
C LYS A 540 -21.72 0.34 -9.88
N HIS A 541 -21.66 -0.90 -9.41
CA HIS A 541 -22.81 -1.54 -8.79
C HIS A 541 -22.80 -1.46 -7.26
N PRO A 542 -23.76 -0.74 -6.64
CA PRO A 542 -23.77 -0.53 -5.18
C PRO A 542 -23.90 -1.83 -4.38
N GLY A 543 -24.54 -2.86 -4.91
CA GLY A 543 -24.66 -4.16 -4.26
C GLY A 543 -23.31 -4.80 -3.94
N LEU A 544 -22.27 -4.60 -4.77
CA LEU A 544 -20.92 -5.12 -4.51
C LEU A 544 -20.13 -4.29 -3.50
N ARG A 545 -20.52 -3.03 -3.27
CA ARG A 545 -19.91 -2.12 -2.30
C ARG A 545 -20.63 -2.13 -0.94
N GLY A 546 -21.83 -2.70 -0.89
CA GLY A 546 -22.63 -2.78 0.32
C GLY A 546 -22.15 -3.85 1.30
N GLU A 547 -22.62 -3.76 2.55
CA GLU A 547 -22.34 -4.74 3.60
C GLU A 547 -23.24 -5.98 3.58
N GLY A 548 -24.35 -5.90 2.85
CA GLY A 548 -25.32 -7.01 2.76
C GLY A 548 -24.66 -8.28 2.22
N LEU A 549 -24.81 -9.37 2.94
CA LEU A 549 -24.33 -10.70 2.56
C LEU A 549 -25.26 -11.78 3.08
N ASN A 550 -25.66 -12.70 2.18
CA ASN A 550 -26.30 -13.95 2.54
C ASN A 550 -25.78 -15.06 1.63
N VAL A 551 -24.98 -15.99 2.17
CA VAL A 551 -24.57 -17.21 1.47
C VAL A 551 -25.68 -18.22 1.65
N PHE A 552 -26.51 -18.40 0.63
CA PHE A 552 -27.74 -19.17 0.72
C PHE A 552 -27.61 -20.58 0.09
N HIS A 553 -26.59 -20.81 -0.72
CA HIS A 553 -26.34 -22.09 -1.37
C HIS A 553 -24.88 -22.51 -1.24
N VAL A 554 -24.62 -23.70 -0.69
CA VAL A 554 -23.30 -24.34 -0.66
C VAL A 554 -23.49 -25.83 -0.92
N HIS A 555 -22.95 -26.33 -2.03
CA HIS A 555 -23.05 -27.70 -2.42
C HIS A 555 -21.67 -28.30 -2.74
N ASN A 556 -21.02 -28.92 -1.76
CA ASN A 556 -19.64 -29.40 -1.89
C ASN A 556 -19.45 -30.47 -2.97
N THR A 557 -20.43 -31.37 -3.16
CA THR A 557 -20.35 -32.41 -4.21
C THR A 557 -20.41 -31.80 -5.62
N ASN A 558 -21.28 -30.83 -5.85
CA ASN A 558 -21.38 -30.09 -7.12
C ASN A 558 -20.34 -28.98 -7.22
N ARG A 559 -19.63 -28.67 -6.13
CA ARG A 559 -18.65 -27.59 -6.01
C ARG A 559 -19.25 -26.23 -6.46
N VAL A 560 -20.48 -25.96 -6.06
CA VAL A 560 -21.21 -24.71 -6.37
C VAL A 560 -21.54 -24.00 -5.07
N MET A 561 -21.31 -22.70 -5.07
CA MET A 561 -21.71 -21.79 -3.99
C MET A 561 -22.43 -20.57 -4.60
N ALA A 562 -23.50 -20.08 -3.94
CA ALA A 562 -24.13 -18.85 -4.34
C ALA A 562 -24.40 -17.95 -3.12
N PHE A 563 -24.24 -16.64 -3.33
CA PHE A 563 -24.47 -15.64 -2.30
C PHE A 563 -25.11 -14.38 -2.87
N HIS A 564 -25.95 -13.77 -2.04
CA HIS A 564 -26.62 -12.51 -2.30
C HIS A 564 -25.84 -11.36 -1.68
N ARG A 565 -25.67 -10.27 -2.41
CA ARG A 565 -25.05 -9.03 -2.00
C ARG A 565 -26.01 -7.86 -2.25
N TRP A 566 -26.05 -6.92 -1.30
CA TRP A 566 -26.85 -5.70 -1.44
C TRP A 566 -26.28 -4.53 -0.63
N LEU A 567 -26.63 -3.32 -1.04
CA LEU A 567 -26.50 -2.13 -0.23
C LEU A 567 -27.87 -1.85 0.41
N PRO A 568 -27.97 -1.74 1.75
CA PRO A 568 -29.25 -1.45 2.42
C PRO A 568 -29.95 -0.21 1.83
N ASN A 569 -31.25 -0.33 1.58
CA ASN A 569 -32.10 0.73 1.03
C ASN A 569 -31.80 1.18 -0.41
N ALA A 570 -30.84 0.59 -1.12
CA ALA A 570 -30.55 0.95 -2.51
C ALA A 570 -31.48 0.27 -3.53
N GLY A 571 -32.15 -0.83 -3.14
CA GLY A 571 -33.03 -1.62 -4.02
C GLY A 571 -32.29 -2.29 -5.19
N ARG A 572 -30.98 -2.34 -5.15
CA ARG A 572 -30.10 -2.87 -6.19
C ARG A 572 -29.34 -4.09 -5.63
N ASP A 573 -29.82 -5.27 -6.00
CA ASP A 573 -29.34 -6.55 -5.49
C ASP A 573 -28.49 -7.29 -6.52
N ILE A 574 -27.52 -8.04 -6.04
CA ILE A 574 -26.67 -8.93 -6.84
C ILE A 574 -26.70 -10.33 -6.25
N VAL A 575 -26.74 -11.33 -7.12
CA VAL A 575 -26.46 -12.73 -6.78
C VAL A 575 -25.21 -13.16 -7.52
N VAL A 576 -24.24 -13.67 -6.76
CA VAL A 576 -22.98 -14.23 -7.28
C VAL A 576 -23.08 -15.75 -7.20
N VAL A 577 -22.76 -16.44 -8.28
CA VAL A 577 -22.68 -17.89 -8.36
C VAL A 577 -21.25 -18.30 -8.70
N VAL A 578 -20.66 -19.16 -7.90
CA VAL A 578 -19.30 -19.66 -8.05
C VAL A 578 -19.31 -21.15 -8.27
N SER A 579 -18.63 -21.62 -9.30
CA SER A 579 -18.40 -23.05 -9.55
C SER A 579 -16.91 -23.36 -9.59
N LEU A 580 -16.52 -24.38 -8.86
CA LEU A 580 -15.21 -25.05 -8.97
C LEU A 580 -15.38 -26.50 -9.49
N ASN A 581 -16.49 -26.78 -10.14
CA ASN A 581 -16.73 -28.02 -10.86
C ASN A 581 -16.05 -27.99 -12.22
N GLU A 582 -15.42 -29.07 -12.60
CA GLU A 582 -14.77 -29.21 -13.92
C GLU A 582 -15.78 -29.56 -15.04
N HIS A 583 -17.06 -29.65 -14.71
CA HIS A 583 -18.15 -29.93 -15.61
C HIS A 583 -19.17 -28.82 -15.62
N THR A 584 -19.62 -28.42 -16.81
CA THR A 584 -20.67 -27.42 -17.00
C THR A 584 -22.04 -28.02 -16.72
N PHE A 585 -22.88 -27.31 -15.99
CA PHE A 585 -24.30 -27.60 -15.84
C PHE A 585 -25.05 -26.92 -16.99
N TYR A 586 -25.26 -27.67 -18.08
CA TYR A 586 -25.85 -27.17 -19.34
C TYR A 586 -27.38 -27.00 -19.27
N ASN A 587 -27.91 -26.22 -20.18
CA ASN A 587 -29.35 -26.16 -20.50
C ASN A 587 -30.24 -25.86 -19.29
N TYR A 588 -29.84 -24.88 -18.46
CA TYR A 588 -30.59 -24.49 -17.27
C TYR A 588 -30.89 -25.65 -16.31
N SER A 589 -29.95 -26.57 -16.17
CA SER A 589 -30.13 -27.78 -15.34
C SER A 589 -29.81 -27.60 -13.87
N TYR A 590 -29.34 -26.43 -13.45
CA TYR A 590 -28.99 -26.16 -12.06
C TYR A 590 -29.98 -25.22 -11.39
N HIS A 591 -30.54 -25.64 -10.26
CA HIS A 591 -31.61 -24.90 -9.57
C HIS A 591 -31.05 -24.14 -8.37
N ILE A 592 -31.26 -22.83 -8.29
CA ILE A 592 -30.85 -21.96 -7.18
C ILE A 592 -31.99 -21.10 -6.67
N GLY A 593 -31.96 -20.78 -5.37
CA GLY A 593 -32.83 -19.76 -4.77
C GLY A 593 -32.46 -18.34 -5.23
N LEU A 594 -33.45 -17.46 -5.22
CA LEU A 594 -33.28 -16.03 -5.52
C LEU A 594 -34.02 -15.17 -4.48
N PRO A 595 -33.46 -14.01 -4.05
CA PRO A 595 -34.05 -13.23 -2.96
C PRO A 595 -35.34 -12.51 -3.34
N VAL A 596 -35.57 -12.21 -4.61
CA VAL A 596 -36.72 -11.46 -5.09
C VAL A 596 -37.21 -12.02 -6.45
N ARG A 597 -38.53 -12.09 -6.64
CA ARG A 597 -39.15 -12.48 -7.90
C ARG A 597 -38.87 -11.47 -9.00
N GLY A 598 -38.82 -11.95 -10.25
CA GLY A 598 -38.67 -11.15 -11.44
C GLY A 598 -37.47 -11.52 -12.29
N HIS A 599 -37.15 -10.66 -13.22
CA HIS A 599 -36.03 -10.87 -14.14
C HIS A 599 -34.69 -10.47 -13.49
N TRP A 600 -33.66 -11.32 -13.69
CA TRP A 600 -32.30 -11.11 -13.29
C TRP A 600 -31.37 -11.23 -14.50
N ARG A 601 -30.61 -10.19 -14.79
CA ARG A 601 -29.67 -10.18 -15.91
C ARG A 601 -28.35 -10.80 -15.50
N GLU A 602 -27.79 -11.68 -16.33
CA GLU A 602 -26.40 -12.08 -16.21
C GLU A 602 -25.53 -10.90 -16.69
N VAL A 603 -24.94 -10.17 -15.73
CA VAL A 603 -24.14 -8.97 -16.00
C VAL A 603 -22.65 -9.26 -16.06
N PHE A 604 -22.25 -10.44 -15.60
CA PHE A 604 -20.86 -10.88 -15.64
C PHE A 604 -20.78 -12.41 -15.70
N ASN A 605 -19.86 -12.91 -16.55
CA ASN A 605 -19.63 -14.33 -16.74
C ASN A 605 -18.14 -14.57 -17.09
N SER A 606 -17.39 -15.24 -16.21
CA SER A 606 -15.97 -15.45 -16.39
C SER A 606 -15.60 -16.35 -17.57
N ASP A 607 -16.51 -17.22 -18.02
CA ASP A 607 -16.28 -18.15 -19.13
C ASP A 607 -16.09 -17.44 -20.47
N ILE A 608 -16.65 -16.23 -20.61
CA ILE A 608 -16.48 -15.37 -21.78
C ILE A 608 -15.01 -14.98 -22.00
N TYR A 609 -14.25 -14.87 -20.91
CA TYR A 609 -12.87 -14.37 -20.91
C TYR A 609 -11.80 -15.44 -21.13
N ASP A 610 -12.20 -16.70 -21.35
CA ASP A 610 -11.22 -17.72 -21.71
C ASP A 610 -11.00 -17.74 -23.23
N GLU A 611 -9.80 -17.36 -23.66
CA GLU A 611 -9.50 -17.13 -25.09
C GLU A 611 -10.40 -16.09 -25.75
N TRP A 612 -10.47 -14.92 -25.12
CA TRP A 612 -11.35 -13.80 -25.51
C TRP A 612 -11.43 -13.56 -27.02
N PHE A 613 -12.58 -13.45 -27.63
CA PHE A 613 -13.90 -13.72 -27.11
C PHE A 613 -14.20 -15.22 -27.25
N ASN A 614 -14.60 -15.90 -26.15
CA ASN A 614 -14.93 -17.34 -26.22
C ASN A 614 -16.27 -17.58 -26.94
N PRO A 615 -16.26 -18.07 -28.18
CA PRO A 615 -17.50 -18.31 -28.93
C PRO A 615 -18.32 -19.49 -28.38
N ASN A 616 -17.70 -20.33 -27.55
CA ASN A 616 -18.30 -21.50 -26.92
C ASN A 616 -18.71 -21.26 -25.46
N ALA A 617 -18.61 -20.00 -24.99
CA ALA A 617 -18.95 -19.66 -23.62
C ALA A 617 -20.39 -20.12 -23.29
N GLN A 618 -20.51 -20.74 -22.13
CA GLN A 618 -21.79 -21.16 -21.60
C GLN A 618 -22.29 -20.10 -20.62
N GLY A 619 -23.61 -19.98 -20.47
CA GLY A 619 -24.20 -18.97 -19.57
C GLY A 619 -25.69 -18.81 -19.78
N ASN A 620 -26.21 -17.65 -19.34
CA ASN A 620 -27.65 -17.38 -19.33
C ASN A 620 -27.94 -16.12 -20.17
N PRO A 621 -27.83 -16.21 -21.50
CA PRO A 621 -27.99 -15.07 -22.38
C PRO A 621 -29.40 -14.47 -22.21
N GLY A 622 -29.45 -13.14 -22.02
CA GLY A 622 -30.70 -12.43 -21.72
C GLY A 622 -31.12 -12.50 -20.24
N GLY A 623 -30.43 -13.25 -19.39
CA GLY A 623 -30.73 -13.38 -17.96
C GLY A 623 -31.69 -14.55 -17.64
N ILE A 624 -32.18 -14.55 -16.41
CA ILE A 624 -33.04 -15.60 -15.84
C ILE A 624 -34.30 -14.99 -15.23
N ASN A 625 -35.39 -15.79 -15.14
CA ASN A 625 -36.63 -15.38 -14.48
C ASN A 625 -36.81 -16.11 -13.16
N ALA A 626 -36.72 -15.38 -12.05
CA ALA A 626 -37.00 -15.87 -10.70
C ALA A 626 -38.51 -15.96 -10.45
N ASN A 627 -39.13 -17.00 -10.94
CA ASN A 627 -40.58 -17.25 -10.83
C ASN A 627 -40.94 -18.64 -10.26
N GLY A 628 -39.90 -19.45 -9.95
CA GLY A 628 -40.05 -20.75 -9.36
C GLY A 628 -40.50 -20.72 -7.89
N PRO A 629 -40.70 -21.90 -7.26
CA PRO A 629 -41.05 -22.00 -5.85
C PRO A 629 -39.94 -21.51 -4.94
N ALA A 630 -40.22 -21.44 -3.63
CA ALA A 630 -39.19 -21.19 -2.62
C ALA A 630 -38.10 -22.28 -2.65
N TRP A 631 -36.85 -21.86 -2.60
CA TRP A 631 -35.70 -22.74 -2.67
C TRP A 631 -34.50 -22.17 -1.93
N ASP A 632 -33.61 -22.99 -1.35
CA ASP A 632 -32.42 -22.57 -0.61
C ASP A 632 -32.74 -21.55 0.54
N GLY A 633 -33.93 -21.65 1.12
CA GLY A 633 -34.38 -20.68 2.15
C GLY A 633 -34.78 -19.31 1.61
N LEU A 634 -34.85 -19.12 0.30
CA LEU A 634 -35.24 -17.90 -0.40
C LEU A 634 -36.66 -18.03 -0.98
N PRO A 635 -37.38 -16.89 -1.18
CA PRO A 635 -38.81 -16.89 -1.52
C PRO A 635 -39.12 -17.33 -2.95
N THR A 636 -38.12 -17.42 -3.83
CA THR A 636 -38.28 -17.81 -5.21
C THR A 636 -36.99 -18.48 -5.74
N SER A 637 -37.05 -19.00 -6.95
CA SER A 637 -35.93 -19.73 -7.57
C SER A 637 -35.92 -19.61 -9.08
N ALA A 638 -34.82 -20.01 -9.70
CA ALA A 638 -34.67 -20.18 -11.12
C ALA A 638 -33.75 -21.39 -11.45
N GLU A 639 -33.92 -21.91 -12.65
CA GLU A 639 -32.97 -22.84 -13.27
C GLU A 639 -31.93 -22.05 -14.06
N ILE A 640 -30.64 -22.39 -13.92
CA ILE A 640 -29.54 -21.68 -14.54
C ILE A 640 -28.55 -22.63 -15.20
N THR A 641 -27.82 -22.11 -16.18
CA THR A 641 -26.61 -22.73 -16.72
C THR A 641 -25.40 -22.23 -15.95
N ILE A 642 -24.53 -23.13 -15.47
CA ILE A 642 -23.30 -22.77 -14.76
C ILE A 642 -22.11 -23.36 -15.52
N PRO A 643 -21.23 -22.53 -16.10
CA PRO A 643 -20.00 -23.01 -16.74
C PRO A 643 -19.05 -23.69 -15.72
N ALA A 644 -18.19 -24.57 -16.22
CA ALA A 644 -17.15 -25.18 -15.41
C ALA A 644 -16.15 -24.15 -14.90
N ASN A 645 -15.65 -24.29 -13.67
CA ASN A 645 -14.69 -23.37 -13.04
C ASN A 645 -14.99 -21.89 -13.33
N SER A 646 -16.16 -21.42 -12.92
CA SER A 646 -16.65 -20.09 -13.30
C SER A 646 -17.20 -19.27 -12.15
N ILE A 647 -17.26 -17.95 -12.37
CA ILE A 647 -18.02 -17.02 -11.55
C ILE A 647 -19.01 -16.27 -12.44
N LEU A 648 -20.28 -16.27 -12.01
CA LEU A 648 -21.38 -15.55 -12.65
C LEU A 648 -21.89 -14.47 -11.69
N VAL A 649 -22.31 -13.33 -12.24
CA VAL A 649 -22.98 -12.28 -11.47
C VAL A 649 -24.31 -11.95 -12.12
N PHE A 650 -25.38 -12.06 -11.35
CA PHE A 650 -26.73 -11.68 -11.75
C PHE A 650 -27.14 -10.41 -11.02
N ALA A 651 -27.62 -9.41 -11.75
CA ALA A 651 -28.17 -8.19 -11.20
C ALA A 651 -29.68 -8.08 -11.51
N ARG A 652 -30.43 -7.60 -10.55
CA ARG A 652 -31.90 -7.42 -10.70
C ARG A 652 -32.23 -6.24 -11.59
N ASP A 653 -31.44 -5.21 -11.58
CA ASP A 653 -31.63 -4.00 -12.35
C ASP A 653 -30.80 -4.02 -13.64
N GLY A 654 -31.30 -3.28 -14.63
CA GLY A 654 -30.60 -3.14 -15.90
C GLY A 654 -29.40 -2.21 -15.91
N GLY A 655 -29.07 -1.58 -14.78
CA GLY A 655 -27.94 -0.67 -14.52
C GLY A 655 -27.09 -0.18 -15.68
N ASP A 656 -26.45 0.94 -15.53
CA ASP A 656 -25.33 1.37 -16.39
C ASP A 656 -24.07 0.63 -15.94
N PHE A 657 -23.77 -0.48 -16.59
CA PHE A 657 -22.58 -1.32 -16.32
C PHE A 657 -21.47 -1.05 -17.33
#